data_e7497d4f593184e77810b588820a2102
#
_entry.id   e7497d4f593184e77810b588820a2102
#
_cell.length_a   1.000
_cell.length_b   1.000
_cell.length_c   1.000
_cell.angle_alpha   90.00
_cell.angle_beta   90.00
_cell.angle_gamma   90.00
#
_symmetry.space_group_name_H-M   'P 1'
#
loop_
_entity.id
_entity.type
_entity.pdbx_description
1 polymer ?
#
loop_
_entity_poly.entity_id
_entity_poly.type
_entity_poly.pdbx_seq_one_letter_code
_entity_poly.pdbx_strand_id
1 'polypeptide(L)'
;MTGDLPDKIGKLPDKPPQRRRKVPWAASVSAGLAAAAASVLAASVEWEIPPAAKIGVTLAAAVLVGLTTWATTEARPRRPAAAKAAEGVAPDQWPPVPEHFTGRAEALAELRGVFAGRRKASDLSPPLVVSVYGRGGVGKSALMTRFGQEVADWFPDGRLYADLRGGVDAPVRPDEVLIGFLRALDVRLTTDPGGLDELRKLWLTWTKGRRILIGLDNAHDADQVKPLIPAEPGCAVLVTSRVPLFLNGTHDTRLGVFSEAHGVELLARLAGGARIVDDLDSAKEIVRLCDYLPLAINICGGRLATREQWTLREMAGRLADTRRRLDHLEVAPTVDKSVRASVQLSYDDCTGMQRRLLRLLSSLTAPDVPGWVAGELLDISGLDGADQLEALIDAQLAECSGTDQTGTMRYRLHDLVRVFAAELADQDEAERRRAAIERVLYGYRRRAEEAAQNRWPQDWSRGGRRSSADGQLRAGDWLNAERLSLLAMIHLARQLELWELTWGLARAFCSLCHSLRAYWADWKAVAEIGCEAAERADDRRSLAIALLDAASVHGGLGLRQQALDEAKRALEIFTELGESWWAARSMRTIGMTLFSDGHLDQAQDFLIGAITEFKGEEDLWWMARTQRNLAEMRMAERRPEEARELLEDALEIFKREGNRYSEAQTLRVYGEVLAAQARGERLAGDHRAAGNLFTRAGFSLDRAAEMFRQRGELWEEARCLRAAGEVGDPANGLRELEYVRRAEQILVALGDSWGVARNAVSAGRALARLGRIEESEAELRRAVHGFEELQDRWWMARSLRYLGETHLDAGGRRAAVGPLEQAREIYRSLGNEAGMRRTLELLRRAAPPEEPAR
;
A
#
# COMPACT_ATOMS: atom_id res chain seq x y z
N MET A 1 -32.23 -58.34 10.48
CA MET A 1 -32.56 -58.21 9.06
C MET A 1 -31.72 -57.06 8.53
N THR A 2 -30.44 -57.24 8.28
CA THR A 2 -29.74 -57.75 7.04
C THR A 2 -30.29 -57.07 5.78
N GLY A 3 -29.45 -56.29 5.15
CA GLY A 3 -29.67 -55.78 3.81
C GLY A 3 -28.66 -54.68 3.52
N ASP A 4 -27.47 -55.06 3.13
CA ASP A 4 -26.61 -54.77 2.00
C ASP A 4 -26.30 -53.30 1.64
N LEU A 5 -25.07 -52.96 1.91
CA LEU A 5 -24.29 -51.92 1.20
C LEU A 5 -23.79 -52.46 -0.15
N PRO A 6 -23.65 -51.63 -1.19
CA PRO A 6 -22.63 -51.86 -2.19
C PRO A 6 -21.53 -50.81 -2.18
N ASP A 7 -20.31 -51.31 -2.09
CA ASP A 7 -19.05 -50.71 -2.46
C ASP A 7 -19.09 -50.02 -3.82
N LYS A 8 -18.65 -48.76 -3.87
CA LYS A 8 -17.99 -48.18 -5.05
C LYS A 8 -16.87 -47.21 -4.60
N ILE A 9 -15.68 -47.78 -4.50
CA ILE A 9 -14.43 -47.03 -4.45
C ILE A 9 -14.18 -46.43 -5.84
N GLY A 10 -14.37 -45.14 -5.95
CA GLY A 10 -14.00 -44.32 -7.10
C GLY A 10 -12.55 -43.90 -7.00
N LYS A 11 -11.74 -44.24 -7.98
CA LYS A 11 -10.32 -43.93 -8.15
C LYS A 11 -10.07 -42.42 -8.11
N LEU A 12 -9.10 -41.99 -7.30
CA LEU A 12 -8.48 -40.63 -7.36
C LEU A 12 -7.79 -40.44 -8.71
N PRO A 13 -7.86 -39.25 -9.32
CA PRO A 13 -7.14 -38.96 -10.56
C PRO A 13 -5.64 -38.73 -10.29
N ASP A 14 -4.85 -39.23 -11.22
CA ASP A 14 -3.39 -39.16 -11.27
C ASP A 14 -2.82 -37.73 -11.19
N LYS A 15 -1.71 -37.61 -10.47
CA LYS A 15 -0.88 -36.39 -10.43
C LYS A 15 -0.39 -36.02 -11.84
N PRO A 16 -0.39 -34.72 -12.21
CA PRO A 16 0.22 -34.28 -13.46
C PRO A 16 1.74 -34.45 -13.42
N PRO A 17 2.39 -34.73 -14.56
CA PRO A 17 3.81 -35.04 -14.63
C PRO A 17 4.66 -33.80 -14.27
N GLN A 18 5.63 -34.01 -13.37
CA GLN A 18 6.66 -33.02 -13.05
C GLN A 18 7.45 -32.63 -14.31
N ARG A 19 7.35 -31.40 -14.76
CA ARG A 19 8.24 -30.82 -15.77
C ARG A 19 9.66 -30.77 -15.20
N ARG A 20 10.54 -31.65 -15.71
CA ARG A 20 11.99 -31.56 -15.50
C ARG A 20 12.48 -30.20 -16.03
N ARG A 21 13.05 -29.37 -15.15
CA ARG A 21 13.79 -28.15 -15.52
C ARG A 21 14.93 -28.56 -16.42
N LYS A 22 14.95 -28.06 -17.67
CA LYS A 22 16.12 -28.14 -18.57
C LYS A 22 17.16 -27.18 -18.02
N VAL A 23 18.23 -27.71 -17.45
CA VAL A 23 19.46 -26.95 -17.18
C VAL A 23 20.02 -26.52 -18.53
N PRO A 24 20.46 -25.25 -18.71
CA PRO A 24 21.04 -24.80 -19.97
C PRO A 24 22.29 -25.63 -20.25
N TRP A 25 22.27 -26.42 -21.35
CA TRP A 25 23.34 -27.36 -21.75
C TRP A 25 24.73 -26.70 -21.90
N ALA A 26 24.78 -25.38 -22.17
CA ALA A 26 26.00 -24.60 -22.30
C ALA A 26 26.84 -24.50 -21.00
N ALA A 27 26.16 -24.50 -19.81
CA ALA A 27 26.90 -24.45 -18.52
C ALA A 27 27.47 -25.82 -18.12
N SER A 28 26.80 -26.91 -18.52
CA SER A 28 27.31 -28.27 -18.29
C SER A 28 28.42 -28.67 -19.25
N VAL A 29 28.44 -28.13 -20.49
CA VAL A 29 29.51 -28.38 -21.47
C VAL A 29 30.78 -27.63 -21.11
N SER A 30 30.71 -26.39 -20.63
CA SER A 30 31.91 -25.62 -20.22
C SER A 30 32.60 -26.18 -18.96
N ALA A 31 31.82 -26.68 -17.98
CA ALA A 31 32.37 -27.34 -16.81
C ALA A 31 32.99 -28.73 -17.15
N GLY A 32 32.38 -29.43 -18.10
CA GLY A 32 32.91 -30.69 -18.60
C GLY A 32 34.26 -30.54 -19.39
N LEU A 33 34.37 -29.51 -20.20
CA LEU A 33 35.55 -29.18 -20.97
C LEU A 33 36.75 -28.71 -20.08
N ALA A 34 36.46 -27.91 -19.06
CA ALA A 34 37.48 -27.50 -18.08
C ALA A 34 38.01 -28.68 -17.23
N ALA A 35 37.11 -29.59 -16.83
CA ALA A 35 37.51 -30.80 -16.12
C ALA A 35 38.30 -31.77 -17.01
N ALA A 36 37.96 -31.91 -18.28
CA ALA A 36 38.71 -32.70 -19.25
C ALA A 36 40.12 -32.12 -19.53
N ALA A 37 40.25 -30.78 -19.66
CA ALA A 37 41.53 -30.12 -19.83
C ALA A 37 42.44 -30.29 -18.60
N ALA A 38 41.90 -30.22 -17.36
CA ALA A 38 42.63 -30.45 -16.14
C ALA A 38 43.10 -31.94 -16.01
N SER A 39 42.26 -32.91 -16.44
CA SER A 39 42.62 -34.32 -16.43
C SER A 39 43.72 -34.66 -17.46
N VAL A 40 43.69 -34.01 -18.63
CA VAL A 40 44.75 -34.20 -19.64
C VAL A 40 46.07 -33.58 -19.18
N LEU A 41 46.05 -32.44 -18.47
CA LEU A 41 47.24 -31.83 -17.88
C LEU A 41 47.80 -32.73 -16.74
N ALA A 42 47.01 -33.29 -15.89
CA ALA A 42 47.43 -34.20 -14.83
C ALA A 42 48.05 -35.50 -15.38
N ALA A 43 47.43 -36.07 -16.40
CA ALA A 43 47.93 -37.27 -17.08
C ALA A 43 49.27 -37.03 -17.84
N SER A 44 49.52 -35.80 -18.30
CA SER A 44 50.78 -35.43 -19.01
C SER A 44 51.98 -35.34 -18.04
N VAL A 45 51.79 -35.30 -16.74
CA VAL A 45 52.84 -35.27 -15.72
C VAL A 45 53.28 -36.71 -15.33
N GLU A 46 52.45 -37.73 -15.49
CA GLU A 46 52.72 -39.13 -15.07
C GLU A 46 53.26 -39.98 -16.23
N TRP A 47 53.18 -39.55 -17.47
CA TRP A 47 53.70 -40.29 -18.63
C TRP A 47 55.04 -39.77 -19.16
N GLU A 48 56.00 -40.64 -19.46
CA GLU A 48 57.28 -40.33 -20.14
C GLU A 48 57.02 -40.02 -21.61
N ILE A 49 56.57 -38.81 -21.90
CA ILE A 49 56.33 -38.28 -23.24
C ILE A 49 57.56 -37.49 -23.69
N PRO A 50 58.02 -37.60 -24.97
CA PRO A 50 59.14 -36.83 -25.48
C PRO A 50 58.92 -35.29 -25.36
N PRO A 51 59.97 -34.47 -25.11
CA PRO A 51 59.83 -33.04 -24.79
C PRO A 51 59.07 -32.24 -25.83
N ALA A 52 59.21 -32.62 -27.12
CA ALA A 52 58.49 -31.94 -28.21
C ALA A 52 56.96 -32.16 -28.18
N ALA A 53 56.47 -33.31 -27.70
CA ALA A 53 55.06 -33.63 -27.56
C ALA A 53 54.45 -32.96 -26.29
N LYS A 54 55.24 -32.75 -25.23
CA LYS A 54 54.80 -31.98 -24.05
C LYS A 54 54.51 -30.51 -24.39
N ILE A 55 55.31 -29.91 -25.25
CA ILE A 55 55.08 -28.54 -25.73
C ILE A 55 53.76 -28.45 -26.52
N GLY A 56 53.47 -29.43 -27.37
CA GLY A 56 52.22 -29.48 -28.15
C GLY A 56 50.94 -29.59 -27.29
N VAL A 57 50.98 -30.45 -26.26
CA VAL A 57 49.87 -30.64 -25.32
C VAL A 57 49.64 -29.39 -24.45
N THR A 58 50.73 -28.76 -24.02
CA THR A 58 50.63 -27.52 -23.20
C THR A 58 50.10 -26.34 -24.03
N LEU A 59 50.53 -26.22 -25.31
CA LEU A 59 50.00 -25.21 -26.22
C LEU A 59 48.54 -25.43 -26.60
N ALA A 60 48.12 -26.70 -26.81
CA ALA A 60 46.72 -27.03 -27.07
C ALA A 60 45.81 -26.73 -25.87
N ALA A 61 46.27 -27.04 -24.66
CA ALA A 61 45.55 -26.73 -23.41
C ALA A 61 45.47 -25.19 -23.18
N ALA A 62 46.53 -24.45 -23.45
CA ALA A 62 46.55 -22.98 -23.36
C ALA A 62 45.62 -22.31 -24.37
N VAL A 63 45.56 -22.84 -25.61
CA VAL A 63 44.62 -22.36 -26.65
C VAL A 63 43.15 -22.65 -26.25
N LEU A 64 42.89 -23.83 -25.68
CA LEU A 64 41.54 -24.20 -25.21
C LEU A 64 41.10 -23.34 -24.04
N VAL A 65 41.99 -23.05 -23.08
CA VAL A 65 41.74 -22.10 -21.97
C VAL A 65 41.60 -20.67 -22.49
N GLY A 66 42.43 -20.27 -23.47
CA GLY A 66 42.31 -18.96 -24.12
C GLY A 66 40.99 -18.77 -24.88
N LEU A 67 40.50 -19.81 -25.59
CA LEU A 67 39.24 -19.78 -26.31
C LEU A 67 38.05 -19.77 -25.35
N THR A 68 38.12 -20.47 -24.24
CA THR A 68 37.05 -20.45 -23.21
C THR A 68 37.03 -19.11 -22.47
N THR A 69 38.16 -18.49 -22.17
CA THR A 69 38.25 -17.15 -21.60
C THR A 69 37.84 -16.07 -22.60
N TRP A 70 38.19 -16.19 -23.88
CA TRP A 70 37.73 -15.27 -24.93
C TRP A 70 36.21 -15.34 -25.15
N ALA A 71 35.61 -16.53 -25.19
CA ALA A 71 34.17 -16.73 -25.29
C ALA A 71 33.42 -16.20 -24.06
N THR A 72 34.06 -16.13 -22.88
CA THR A 72 33.46 -15.54 -21.66
C THR A 72 33.69 -14.02 -21.55
N THR A 73 34.73 -13.46 -22.23
CA THR A 73 35.03 -12.01 -22.19
C THR A 73 34.35 -11.22 -23.29
N GLU A 74 33.96 -11.82 -24.41
CA GLU A 74 33.15 -11.13 -25.44
C GLU A 74 31.65 -11.09 -25.11
N ALA A 75 31.20 -11.75 -24.05
CA ALA A 75 29.95 -11.39 -23.41
C ALA A 75 30.14 -9.96 -22.88
N ARG A 76 29.69 -8.93 -23.68
CA ARG A 76 29.50 -7.56 -23.21
C ARG A 76 29.04 -7.62 -21.76
N PRO A 77 29.62 -6.80 -20.85
CA PRO A 77 29.08 -6.74 -19.50
C PRO A 77 27.60 -6.39 -19.65
N ARG A 78 26.75 -7.41 -19.52
CA ARG A 78 25.35 -7.16 -19.20
C ARG A 78 25.43 -6.31 -17.94
N ARG A 79 24.94 -5.05 -18.03
CA ARG A 79 24.60 -4.22 -16.89
C ARG A 79 24.07 -5.19 -15.83
N PRO A 80 24.49 -5.06 -14.55
CA PRO A 80 23.93 -5.89 -13.50
C PRO A 80 22.42 -5.78 -13.66
N ALA A 81 21.78 -6.90 -13.93
CA ALA A 81 20.34 -6.99 -13.89
C ALA A 81 19.98 -6.45 -12.52
N ALA A 82 19.24 -5.34 -12.49
CA ALA A 82 18.62 -4.86 -11.29
C ALA A 82 18.11 -6.10 -10.56
N ALA A 83 18.49 -6.25 -9.31
CA ALA A 83 18.22 -7.43 -8.52
C ALA A 83 16.80 -7.88 -8.86
N LYS A 84 16.63 -9.12 -9.36
CA LYS A 84 15.32 -9.70 -9.53
C LYS A 84 14.70 -9.62 -8.15
N ALA A 85 13.83 -8.63 -7.96
CA ALA A 85 12.91 -8.60 -6.86
C ALA A 85 12.27 -10.00 -6.80
N ALA A 86 12.09 -10.53 -5.62
CA ALA A 86 11.35 -11.75 -5.39
C ALA A 86 10.17 -11.78 -6.36
N GLU A 87 9.91 -12.91 -7.02
CA GLU A 87 8.87 -13.08 -8.01
C GLU A 87 7.49 -12.79 -7.38
N GLY A 88 7.20 -11.51 -7.13
CA GLY A 88 5.86 -11.00 -6.90
C GLY A 88 5.12 -11.07 -8.23
N VAL A 89 3.89 -11.51 -8.22
CA VAL A 89 3.01 -11.49 -9.38
C VAL A 89 2.91 -10.02 -9.83
N ALA A 90 3.20 -9.75 -11.11
CA ALA A 90 3.08 -8.39 -11.65
C ALA A 90 1.63 -7.89 -11.43
N PRO A 91 1.44 -6.67 -10.93
CA PRO A 91 0.10 -6.16 -10.65
C PRO A 91 -0.73 -6.08 -11.93
N ASP A 92 -1.96 -6.57 -11.86
CA ASP A 92 -2.92 -6.46 -12.95
C ASP A 92 -4.25 -5.91 -12.42
N GLN A 93 -4.36 -4.58 -12.45
CA GLN A 93 -5.55 -3.85 -12.03
C GLN A 93 -6.44 -3.46 -13.22
N TRP A 94 -6.15 -3.99 -14.42
CA TRP A 94 -6.84 -3.58 -15.63
C TRP A 94 -8.29 -4.08 -15.64
N PRO A 95 -9.28 -3.18 -15.88
CA PRO A 95 -10.67 -3.58 -15.91
C PRO A 95 -10.97 -4.59 -17.05
N PRO A 96 -11.99 -5.45 -16.90
CA PRO A 96 -12.41 -6.34 -17.95
C PRO A 96 -12.94 -5.57 -19.16
N VAL A 97 -12.73 -6.10 -20.35
CA VAL A 97 -13.27 -5.53 -21.59
C VAL A 97 -14.79 -5.71 -21.61
N PRO A 98 -15.58 -4.66 -21.94
CA PRO A 98 -17.02 -4.82 -22.11
C PRO A 98 -17.35 -5.90 -23.15
N GLU A 99 -18.30 -6.79 -22.85
CA GLU A 99 -18.65 -7.96 -23.64
C GLU A 99 -19.03 -7.61 -25.08
N HIS A 100 -19.76 -6.52 -25.27
CA HIS A 100 -20.27 -6.09 -26.56
C HIS A 100 -19.44 -4.93 -27.16
N PHE A 101 -18.14 -4.89 -26.94
CA PHE A 101 -17.26 -3.87 -27.55
C PHE A 101 -17.36 -3.92 -29.07
N THR A 102 -17.75 -2.79 -29.69
CA THR A 102 -18.06 -2.69 -31.10
C THR A 102 -17.40 -1.47 -31.73
N GLY A 103 -17.05 -1.59 -33.00
CA GLY A 103 -16.45 -0.49 -33.75
C GLY A 103 -15.06 -0.08 -33.23
N ARG A 104 -14.67 1.17 -33.47
CA ARG A 104 -13.42 1.78 -32.99
C ARG A 104 -12.13 1.19 -33.60
N ALA A 105 -12.23 0.44 -34.71
CA ALA A 105 -11.08 -0.15 -35.36
C ALA A 105 -10.02 0.89 -35.74
N GLU A 106 -10.44 2.08 -36.23
CA GLU A 106 -9.57 3.19 -36.60
C GLU A 106 -8.83 3.77 -35.37
N ALA A 107 -9.58 4.06 -34.29
CA ALA A 107 -8.98 4.56 -33.05
C ALA A 107 -8.00 3.55 -32.42
N LEU A 108 -8.35 2.25 -32.42
CA LEU A 108 -7.43 1.20 -31.97
C LEU A 108 -6.18 1.11 -32.85
N ALA A 109 -6.32 1.26 -34.18
CA ALA A 109 -5.20 1.24 -35.11
C ALA A 109 -4.27 2.47 -34.91
N GLU A 110 -4.85 3.66 -34.68
CA GLU A 110 -4.13 4.87 -34.34
C GLU A 110 -3.31 4.65 -33.04
N LEU A 111 -3.95 4.22 -31.98
CA LEU A 111 -3.29 3.94 -30.69
C LEU A 111 -2.15 2.91 -30.85
N ARG A 112 -2.41 1.80 -31.59
CA ARG A 112 -1.36 0.80 -31.88
C ARG A 112 -0.19 1.41 -32.62
N GLY A 113 -0.45 2.28 -33.60
CA GLY A 113 0.58 2.97 -34.35
C GLY A 113 1.48 3.83 -33.46
N VAL A 114 0.88 4.61 -32.58
CA VAL A 114 1.57 5.47 -31.60
C VAL A 114 2.44 4.64 -30.64
N PHE A 115 1.87 3.59 -30.05
CA PHE A 115 2.60 2.71 -29.13
C PHE A 115 3.71 1.90 -29.83
N ALA A 116 3.47 1.40 -31.05
CA ALA A 116 4.46 0.67 -31.82
C ALA A 116 5.62 1.57 -32.29
N GLY A 117 5.33 2.81 -32.66
CA GLY A 117 6.33 3.83 -33.02
C GLY A 117 7.27 4.10 -31.83
N ARG A 118 6.70 4.15 -30.62
CA ARG A 118 7.46 4.38 -29.39
C ARG A 118 8.42 3.24 -29.05
N ARG A 119 8.05 1.99 -29.26
CA ARG A 119 8.94 0.83 -29.03
C ARG A 119 10.24 0.88 -29.86
N LYS A 120 10.25 1.63 -30.96
CA LYS A 120 11.41 1.80 -31.84
C LYS A 120 12.27 3.01 -31.45
N ALA A 121 11.78 3.89 -30.57
CA ALA A 121 12.51 5.09 -30.14
C ALA A 121 13.63 4.75 -29.15
N SER A 122 14.62 5.65 -29.04
CA SER A 122 15.79 5.46 -28.16
C SER A 122 15.42 5.53 -26.66
N ASP A 123 16.26 4.91 -25.80
CA ASP A 123 16.15 4.89 -24.33
C ASP A 123 16.11 6.28 -23.65
N LEU A 124 16.36 7.36 -24.38
CA LEU A 124 16.41 8.75 -23.88
C LEU A 124 15.09 9.52 -24.02
N SER A 125 14.05 8.89 -24.53
CA SER A 125 12.77 9.57 -24.75
C SER A 125 11.90 9.55 -23.48
N PRO A 126 11.07 10.59 -23.18
CA PRO A 126 10.16 10.59 -22.04
C PRO A 126 9.11 9.47 -22.17
N PRO A 127 8.39 9.06 -21.10
CA PRO A 127 7.35 8.05 -21.20
C PRO A 127 6.26 8.45 -22.21
N LEU A 128 5.64 7.44 -22.83
CA LEU A 128 4.52 7.71 -23.74
C LEU A 128 3.27 8.08 -22.92
N VAL A 129 2.69 9.24 -23.22
CA VAL A 129 1.39 9.64 -22.69
C VAL A 129 0.40 9.82 -23.85
N VAL A 130 -0.73 9.13 -23.79
CA VAL A 130 -1.81 9.24 -24.78
C VAL A 130 -3.08 9.65 -24.06
N SER A 131 -3.72 10.71 -24.54
CA SER A 131 -4.97 11.22 -24.04
C SER A 131 -6.11 10.94 -25.03
N VAL A 132 -7.14 10.24 -24.57
CA VAL A 132 -8.38 10.02 -25.32
C VAL A 132 -9.47 10.91 -24.74
N TYR A 133 -9.92 11.90 -25.49
CA TYR A 133 -10.93 12.83 -25.00
C TYR A 133 -12.21 12.84 -25.85
N GLY A 134 -13.33 13.26 -25.26
CA GLY A 134 -14.63 13.34 -25.92
C GLY A 134 -15.82 13.33 -24.96
N ARG A 135 -17.05 13.44 -25.51
CA ARG A 135 -18.30 13.54 -24.73
C ARG A 135 -18.49 12.37 -23.77
N GLY A 136 -19.29 12.60 -22.70
CA GLY A 136 -19.73 11.52 -21.80
C GLY A 136 -20.51 10.46 -22.56
N GLY A 137 -20.33 9.18 -22.19
CA GLY A 137 -21.04 8.07 -22.84
C GLY A 137 -20.55 7.65 -24.23
N VAL A 138 -19.47 8.29 -24.77
CA VAL A 138 -18.95 7.99 -26.10
C VAL A 138 -18.07 6.72 -26.17
N GLY A 139 -17.76 6.09 -25.02
CA GLY A 139 -17.01 4.84 -24.93
C GLY A 139 -15.50 5.00 -24.79
N LYS A 140 -14.99 6.09 -24.19
CA LYS A 140 -13.55 6.32 -23.92
C LYS A 140 -12.95 5.26 -23.01
N SER A 141 -13.59 4.98 -21.89
CA SER A 141 -13.17 3.94 -20.93
C SER A 141 -13.17 2.56 -21.57
N ALA A 142 -14.20 2.23 -22.36
CA ALA A 142 -14.26 0.97 -23.09
C ALA A 142 -13.12 0.82 -24.13
N LEU A 143 -12.78 1.92 -24.85
CA LEU A 143 -11.64 1.95 -25.75
C LEU A 143 -10.32 1.74 -25.03
N MET A 144 -10.11 2.43 -23.92
CA MET A 144 -8.92 2.29 -23.06
C MET A 144 -8.79 0.86 -22.55
N THR A 145 -9.87 0.29 -22.01
CA THR A 145 -9.88 -1.07 -21.47
C THR A 145 -9.54 -2.09 -22.55
N ARG A 146 -10.18 -1.98 -23.74
CA ARG A 146 -9.91 -2.85 -24.88
C ARG A 146 -8.47 -2.75 -25.37
N PHE A 147 -7.98 -1.52 -25.53
CA PHE A 147 -6.61 -1.29 -26.01
C PHE A 147 -5.57 -1.83 -25.02
N GLY A 148 -5.72 -1.55 -23.72
CA GLY A 148 -4.79 -2.04 -22.72
C GLY A 148 -4.76 -3.55 -22.58
N GLN A 149 -5.86 -4.24 -22.92
CA GLN A 149 -5.87 -5.70 -23.04
C GLN A 149 -5.08 -6.19 -24.26
N GLU A 150 -5.18 -5.49 -25.40
CA GLU A 150 -4.44 -5.84 -26.63
C GLU A 150 -2.92 -5.67 -26.48
N VAL A 151 -2.47 -4.72 -25.68
CA VAL A 151 -1.04 -4.42 -25.47
C VAL A 151 -0.46 -5.02 -24.19
N ALA A 152 -1.20 -5.87 -23.49
CA ALA A 152 -0.82 -6.45 -22.21
C ALA A 152 0.59 -7.05 -22.21
N ASP A 153 0.93 -7.83 -23.24
CA ASP A 153 2.25 -8.46 -23.39
C ASP A 153 3.41 -7.47 -23.58
N TRP A 154 3.11 -6.19 -23.82
CA TRP A 154 4.12 -5.15 -23.97
C TRP A 154 4.60 -4.62 -22.63
N PHE A 155 3.83 -4.86 -21.56
CA PHE A 155 4.05 -4.35 -20.21
C PHE A 155 4.13 -5.49 -19.17
N PRO A 156 5.22 -6.28 -19.21
CA PRO A 156 5.36 -7.48 -18.39
C PRO A 156 5.49 -7.21 -16.89
N ASP A 157 5.80 -5.96 -16.49
CA ASP A 157 5.99 -5.58 -15.09
C ASP A 157 4.70 -5.09 -14.44
N GLY A 158 3.58 -5.07 -15.19
CA GLY A 158 2.23 -4.86 -14.65
C GLY A 158 1.39 -3.85 -15.41
N ARG A 159 0.09 -3.82 -15.01
CA ARG A 159 -0.91 -2.86 -15.49
C ARG A 159 -1.62 -2.26 -14.29
N LEU A 160 -1.56 -0.94 -14.17
CA LEU A 160 -2.19 -0.17 -13.12
C LEU A 160 -3.37 0.61 -13.68
N TYR A 161 -4.44 0.74 -12.91
CA TYR A 161 -5.63 1.46 -13.32
C TYR A 161 -6.18 2.29 -12.17
N ALA A 162 -6.62 3.52 -12.48
CA ALA A 162 -7.34 4.38 -11.55
C ALA A 162 -8.44 5.16 -12.27
N ASP A 163 -9.64 5.20 -11.68
CA ASP A 163 -10.70 6.15 -12.05
C ASP A 163 -10.50 7.43 -11.26
N LEU A 164 -10.20 8.52 -11.96
CA LEU A 164 -9.88 9.84 -11.38
C LEU A 164 -11.12 10.69 -11.05
N ARG A 165 -12.32 10.20 -11.37
CA ARG A 165 -13.61 10.83 -11.08
C ARG A 165 -13.72 12.30 -11.48
N GLY A 166 -13.19 12.67 -12.62
CA GLY A 166 -13.22 14.04 -13.12
C GLY A 166 -14.61 14.60 -13.46
N GLY A 167 -15.65 13.82 -13.29
CA GLY A 167 -17.05 14.21 -13.55
C GLY A 167 -17.87 14.56 -12.31
N VAL A 168 -17.28 14.50 -11.11
CA VAL A 168 -17.95 14.79 -9.82
C VAL A 168 -17.29 15.95 -9.08
N ASP A 169 -17.98 16.52 -8.09
CA ASP A 169 -17.51 17.70 -7.34
C ASP A 169 -16.20 17.48 -6.55
N ALA A 170 -15.84 16.23 -6.29
CA ALA A 170 -14.61 15.86 -5.58
C ALA A 170 -13.78 14.84 -6.39
N PRO A 171 -12.92 15.31 -7.33
CA PRO A 171 -12.01 14.45 -8.06
C PRO A 171 -11.03 13.74 -7.11
N VAL A 172 -10.56 12.53 -7.47
CA VAL A 172 -9.57 11.79 -6.69
C VAL A 172 -8.24 12.56 -6.69
N ARG A 173 -7.64 12.70 -5.54
CA ARG A 173 -6.35 13.41 -5.39
C ARG A 173 -5.20 12.57 -5.93
N PRO A 174 -4.19 13.19 -6.56
CA PRO A 174 -3.04 12.47 -7.10
C PRO A 174 -2.25 11.65 -6.07
N ASP A 175 -2.15 12.13 -4.83
CA ASP A 175 -1.48 11.41 -3.75
C ASP A 175 -2.19 10.10 -3.40
N GLU A 176 -3.52 10.08 -3.41
CA GLU A 176 -4.31 8.86 -3.20
C GLU A 176 -4.06 7.82 -4.29
N VAL A 177 -3.99 8.26 -5.55
CA VAL A 177 -3.71 7.38 -6.69
C VAL A 177 -2.30 6.81 -6.60
N LEU A 178 -1.31 7.65 -6.28
CA LEU A 178 0.08 7.21 -6.11
C LEU A 178 0.22 6.18 -4.98
N ILE A 179 -0.45 6.40 -3.86
CA ILE A 179 -0.49 5.43 -2.76
C ILE A 179 -1.08 4.09 -3.23
N GLY A 180 -2.17 4.12 -4.00
CA GLY A 180 -2.79 2.94 -4.59
C GLY A 180 -1.85 2.19 -5.53
N PHE A 181 -1.19 2.90 -6.43
CA PHE A 181 -0.24 2.33 -7.39
C PHE A 181 1.01 1.77 -6.72
N LEU A 182 1.59 2.49 -5.76
CA LEU A 182 2.73 2.01 -5.00
C LEU A 182 2.40 0.72 -4.24
N ARG A 183 1.21 0.62 -3.65
CA ARG A 183 0.75 -0.61 -3.00
C ARG A 183 0.57 -1.77 -3.96
N ALA A 184 0.00 -1.51 -5.14
CA ALA A 184 -0.12 -2.54 -6.17
C ALA A 184 1.25 -3.08 -6.62
N LEU A 185 2.29 -2.26 -6.51
CA LEU A 185 3.70 -2.64 -6.73
C LEU A 185 4.36 -3.27 -5.49
N ASP A 186 3.58 -3.71 -4.48
CA ASP A 186 4.04 -4.24 -3.20
C ASP A 186 4.80 -3.24 -2.31
N VAL A 187 4.65 -1.94 -2.57
CA VAL A 187 5.22 -0.90 -1.70
C VAL A 187 4.28 -0.65 -0.52
N ARG A 188 4.65 -1.12 0.65
CA ARG A 188 3.91 -0.86 1.89
C ARG A 188 4.43 0.42 2.54
N LEU A 189 3.64 1.49 2.42
CA LEU A 189 3.94 2.78 3.06
C LEU A 189 3.65 2.65 4.56
N THR A 190 4.67 2.37 5.35
CA THR A 190 4.58 2.17 6.82
C THR A 190 4.81 3.46 7.62
N THR A 191 5.28 4.51 6.95
CA THR A 191 5.46 5.87 7.48
C THR A 191 4.73 6.85 6.58
N ASP A 192 4.45 8.05 7.09
CA ASP A 192 3.94 9.12 6.23
C ASP A 192 4.99 9.45 5.15
N PRO A 193 4.63 9.34 3.86
CA PRO A 193 5.56 9.64 2.79
C PRO A 193 5.88 11.14 2.64
N GLY A 194 5.40 12.01 3.52
CA GLY A 194 5.76 13.44 3.49
C GLY A 194 5.02 14.27 2.45
N GLY A 195 3.88 13.79 1.96
CA GLY A 195 3.04 14.49 0.99
C GLY A 195 3.27 14.08 -0.47
N LEU A 196 2.64 14.81 -1.41
CA LEU A 196 2.62 14.47 -2.84
C LEU A 196 4.02 14.38 -3.46
N ASP A 197 4.94 15.28 -3.09
CA ASP A 197 6.28 15.33 -3.69
C ASP A 197 7.12 14.10 -3.31
N GLU A 198 7.02 13.63 -2.08
CA GLU A 198 7.72 12.42 -1.62
C GLU A 198 7.11 11.15 -2.24
N LEU A 199 5.79 11.07 -2.32
CA LEU A 199 5.10 10.00 -3.05
C LEU A 199 5.54 9.96 -4.52
N ARG A 200 5.70 11.14 -5.14
CA ARG A 200 6.18 11.24 -6.52
C ARG A 200 7.62 10.74 -6.65
N LYS A 201 8.53 11.06 -5.73
CA LYS A 201 9.91 10.53 -5.73
C LYS A 201 9.92 9.02 -5.61
N LEU A 202 9.12 8.45 -4.71
CA LEU A 202 8.94 7.00 -4.59
C LEU A 202 8.41 6.40 -5.88
N TRP A 203 7.38 7.00 -6.47
CA TRP A 203 6.79 6.57 -7.74
C TRP A 203 7.84 6.52 -8.87
N LEU A 204 8.63 7.58 -9.02
CA LEU A 204 9.70 7.64 -10.01
C LEU A 204 10.78 6.57 -9.76
N THR A 205 11.10 6.31 -8.50
CA THR A 205 12.08 5.29 -8.10
C THR A 205 11.58 3.88 -8.41
N TRP A 206 10.32 3.58 -8.08
CA TRP A 206 9.74 2.25 -8.24
C TRP A 206 9.35 1.91 -9.68
N THR A 207 9.09 2.90 -10.51
CA THR A 207 8.85 2.71 -11.94
C THR A 207 10.13 2.60 -12.77
N LYS A 208 11.28 2.95 -12.19
CA LYS A 208 12.58 2.95 -12.90
C LYS A 208 12.96 1.53 -13.37
N GLY A 209 13.27 1.40 -14.66
CA GLY A 209 13.66 0.14 -15.32
C GLY A 209 12.49 -0.83 -15.51
N ARG A 210 11.24 -0.43 -15.21
CA ARG A 210 10.04 -1.24 -15.39
C ARG A 210 9.28 -0.85 -16.65
N ARG A 211 8.47 -1.79 -17.12
CA ARG A 211 7.58 -1.62 -18.26
C ARG A 211 6.15 -1.82 -17.78
N ILE A 212 5.51 -0.72 -17.37
CA ILE A 212 4.18 -0.69 -16.76
C ILE A 212 3.24 0.12 -17.66
N LEU A 213 2.02 -0.40 -17.88
CA LEU A 213 0.93 0.37 -18.48
C LEU A 213 0.09 0.99 -17.36
N ILE A 214 -0.17 2.30 -17.46
CA ILE A 214 -0.96 3.05 -16.50
C ILE A 214 -2.20 3.57 -17.19
N GLY A 215 -3.39 3.17 -16.73
CA GLY A 215 -4.68 3.67 -17.17
C GLY A 215 -5.21 4.69 -16.17
N LEU A 216 -5.45 5.92 -16.63
CA LEU A 216 -6.03 7.00 -15.84
C LEU A 216 -7.37 7.37 -16.47
N ASP A 217 -8.44 6.81 -15.94
CA ASP A 217 -9.77 7.01 -16.49
C ASP A 217 -10.46 8.24 -15.89
N ASN A 218 -11.24 8.95 -16.71
CA ASN A 218 -12.08 10.04 -16.30
C ASN A 218 -11.33 11.19 -15.56
N ALA A 219 -10.21 11.63 -16.14
CA ALA A 219 -9.41 12.75 -15.61
C ALA A 219 -10.20 14.08 -15.66
N HIS A 220 -10.06 14.89 -14.59
CA HIS A 220 -10.65 16.22 -14.49
C HIS A 220 -9.84 17.25 -15.28
N ASP A 221 -8.54 17.35 -15.00
CA ASP A 221 -7.61 18.28 -15.59
C ASP A 221 -6.17 17.73 -15.68
N ALA A 222 -5.28 18.54 -16.21
CA ALA A 222 -3.87 18.21 -16.38
C ALA A 222 -3.12 18.12 -15.04
N ASP A 223 -3.50 18.90 -14.04
CA ASP A 223 -2.78 18.95 -12.76
C ASP A 223 -3.03 17.69 -11.93
N GLN A 224 -4.21 17.06 -12.11
CA GLN A 224 -4.49 15.75 -11.54
C GLN A 224 -3.61 14.64 -12.17
N VAL A 225 -3.28 14.73 -13.46
CA VAL A 225 -2.55 13.69 -14.21
C VAL A 225 -1.03 13.81 -14.09
N LYS A 226 -0.49 15.02 -14.12
CA LYS A 226 0.96 15.29 -14.13
C LYS A 226 1.77 14.54 -13.06
N PRO A 227 1.35 14.51 -11.78
CA PRO A 227 2.09 13.79 -10.74
C PRO A 227 2.16 12.28 -10.95
N LEU A 228 1.20 11.71 -11.70
CA LEU A 228 1.03 10.27 -11.92
C LEU A 228 1.88 9.73 -13.07
N ILE A 229 2.46 10.62 -13.90
CA ILE A 229 3.28 10.24 -15.04
C ILE A 229 4.65 9.80 -14.53
N PRO A 230 5.08 8.52 -14.81
CA PRO A 230 6.42 8.05 -14.47
C PRO A 230 7.48 8.75 -15.34
N ALA A 231 8.77 8.64 -14.98
CA ALA A 231 9.87 9.14 -15.82
C ALA A 231 10.49 8.06 -16.71
N GLU A 232 10.11 6.79 -16.52
CA GLU A 232 10.72 5.65 -17.20
C GLU A 232 10.22 5.49 -18.64
N PRO A 233 11.10 5.49 -19.65
CA PRO A 233 10.72 5.35 -21.06
C PRO A 233 9.99 4.04 -21.40
N GLY A 234 10.18 2.99 -20.60
CA GLY A 234 9.50 1.71 -20.72
C GLY A 234 8.03 1.72 -20.33
N CYS A 235 7.61 2.74 -19.57
CA CYS A 235 6.23 2.91 -19.14
C CYS A 235 5.40 3.67 -20.17
N ALA A 236 4.07 3.44 -20.14
CA ALA A 236 3.11 4.22 -20.91
C ALA A 236 1.90 4.59 -20.07
N VAL A 237 1.34 5.77 -20.34
CA VAL A 237 0.14 6.29 -19.67
C VAL A 237 -0.95 6.49 -20.72
N LEU A 238 -2.11 5.91 -20.47
CA LEU A 238 -3.31 6.11 -21.27
C LEU A 238 -4.36 6.81 -20.41
N VAL A 239 -4.74 8.02 -20.81
CA VAL A 239 -5.65 8.87 -20.04
C VAL A 239 -6.96 9.05 -20.80
N THR A 240 -8.10 9.02 -20.11
CA THR A 240 -9.37 9.47 -20.68
C THR A 240 -9.86 10.73 -19.99
N SER A 241 -10.47 11.63 -20.73
CA SER A 241 -11.05 12.88 -20.20
C SER A 241 -12.26 13.33 -21.00
N ARG A 242 -13.05 14.27 -20.47
CA ARG A 242 -14.16 14.92 -21.20
C ARG A 242 -13.66 16.02 -22.13
N VAL A 243 -12.56 16.67 -21.78
CA VAL A 243 -11.91 17.77 -22.48
C VAL A 243 -10.44 17.46 -22.77
N PRO A 244 -9.82 18.12 -23.78
CA PRO A 244 -8.38 17.95 -23.98
C PRO A 244 -7.59 18.44 -22.78
N LEU A 245 -6.57 17.67 -22.35
CA LEU A 245 -5.78 17.96 -21.16
C LEU A 245 -4.57 18.88 -21.41
N PHE A 246 -4.20 19.10 -22.68
CA PHE A 246 -3.07 19.97 -23.07
C PHE A 246 -1.76 19.67 -22.33
N LEU A 247 -1.45 18.38 -22.12
CA LEU A 247 -0.23 17.93 -21.52
C LEU A 247 0.92 17.97 -22.55
N ASN A 248 2.09 18.51 -22.18
CA ASN A 248 3.23 18.62 -23.09
C ASN A 248 3.72 17.21 -23.49
N GLY A 249 3.89 16.98 -24.81
CA GLY A 249 4.38 15.72 -25.36
C GLY A 249 3.36 14.58 -25.39
N THR A 250 2.09 14.87 -25.16
CA THR A 250 0.98 13.92 -25.21
C THR A 250 0.47 13.75 -26.65
N HIS A 251 0.11 12.51 -27.01
CA HIS A 251 -0.66 12.26 -28.20
C HIS A 251 -2.16 12.33 -27.85
N ASP A 252 -2.87 13.28 -28.45
CA ASP A 252 -4.29 13.51 -28.16
C ASP A 252 -5.17 12.92 -29.25
N THR A 253 -6.03 11.94 -28.88
CA THR A 253 -7.00 11.31 -29.76
C THR A 253 -8.42 11.74 -29.39
N ARG A 254 -9.15 12.39 -30.31
CA ARG A 254 -10.56 12.75 -30.10
C ARG A 254 -11.47 11.58 -30.45
N LEU A 255 -12.26 11.11 -29.47
CA LEU A 255 -13.24 10.07 -29.70
C LEU A 255 -14.63 10.67 -29.99
N GLY A 256 -15.14 10.46 -31.23
CA GLY A 256 -16.48 10.89 -31.66
C GLY A 256 -17.56 9.84 -31.31
N VAL A 257 -18.82 10.18 -31.64
CA VAL A 257 -19.96 9.24 -31.58
C VAL A 257 -19.78 8.10 -32.62
N PHE A 258 -20.59 7.07 -32.57
CA PHE A 258 -20.56 6.00 -33.55
C PHE A 258 -21.04 6.47 -34.94
N SER A 259 -20.63 5.76 -36.00
CA SER A 259 -21.34 5.79 -37.25
C SER A 259 -22.68 5.04 -37.12
N GLU A 260 -23.61 5.28 -38.00
CA GLU A 260 -24.89 4.53 -38.04
C GLU A 260 -24.65 3.03 -38.07
N ALA A 261 -23.68 2.59 -38.89
CA ALA A 261 -23.36 1.16 -39.02
C ALA A 261 -22.84 0.56 -37.70
N HIS A 262 -21.94 1.23 -37.00
CA HIS A 262 -21.44 0.75 -35.71
C HIS A 262 -22.53 0.82 -34.63
N GLY A 263 -23.41 1.82 -34.66
CA GLY A 263 -24.54 1.87 -33.74
C GLY A 263 -25.53 0.72 -33.94
N VAL A 264 -25.87 0.41 -35.17
CA VAL A 264 -26.71 -0.74 -35.51
C VAL A 264 -26.03 -2.07 -35.17
N GLU A 265 -24.72 -2.20 -35.41
CA GLU A 265 -23.93 -3.37 -35.00
C GLU A 265 -23.98 -3.61 -33.48
N LEU A 266 -23.78 -2.53 -32.67
CA LEU A 266 -23.91 -2.64 -31.21
C LEU A 266 -25.31 -3.09 -30.80
N LEU A 267 -26.35 -2.47 -31.39
CA LEU A 267 -27.74 -2.81 -31.10
C LEU A 267 -28.03 -4.28 -31.47
N ALA A 268 -27.48 -4.77 -32.59
CA ALA A 268 -27.62 -6.16 -33.02
C ALA A 268 -26.98 -7.16 -32.05
N ARG A 269 -25.80 -6.82 -31.52
CA ARG A 269 -25.13 -7.67 -30.54
C ARG A 269 -25.91 -7.76 -29.22
N LEU A 270 -26.58 -6.67 -28.81
CA LEU A 270 -27.38 -6.61 -27.61
C LEU A 270 -28.76 -7.24 -27.74
N ALA A 271 -29.51 -6.83 -28.76
CA ALA A 271 -30.92 -7.21 -28.94
C ALA A 271 -31.16 -8.48 -29.78
N GLY A 272 -30.08 -9.04 -30.36
CA GLY A 272 -30.14 -10.20 -31.26
C GLY A 272 -30.19 -9.83 -32.75
N GLY A 273 -29.26 -10.38 -33.53
CA GLY A 273 -29.06 -10.01 -34.94
C GLY A 273 -30.28 -10.24 -35.83
N ALA A 274 -31.05 -11.32 -35.61
CA ALA A 274 -32.26 -11.64 -36.39
C ALA A 274 -33.31 -10.51 -36.32
N ARG A 275 -33.57 -9.99 -35.13
CA ARG A 275 -34.52 -8.87 -34.90
C ARG A 275 -34.14 -7.60 -35.66
N ILE A 276 -32.84 -7.36 -35.83
CA ILE A 276 -32.34 -6.17 -36.54
C ILE A 276 -32.49 -6.33 -38.04
N VAL A 277 -32.28 -7.55 -38.55
CA VAL A 277 -32.47 -7.86 -39.98
C VAL A 277 -33.95 -7.74 -40.39
N ASP A 278 -34.87 -8.14 -39.51
CA ASP A 278 -36.32 -8.10 -39.76
C ASP A 278 -36.88 -6.66 -39.79
N ASP A 279 -36.27 -5.69 -39.07
CA ASP A 279 -36.70 -4.29 -39.05
C ASP A 279 -35.51 -3.32 -38.91
N LEU A 280 -34.70 -3.26 -39.96
CA LEU A 280 -33.48 -2.45 -40.01
C LEU A 280 -33.81 -0.94 -39.92
N ASP A 281 -34.94 -0.48 -40.45
CA ASP A 281 -35.31 0.94 -40.40
C ASP A 281 -35.59 1.40 -38.98
N SER A 282 -36.32 0.60 -38.20
CA SER A 282 -36.53 0.89 -36.79
C SER A 282 -35.25 0.82 -35.96
N ALA A 283 -34.32 -0.09 -36.29
CA ALA A 283 -33.02 -0.14 -35.66
C ALA A 283 -32.19 1.13 -35.92
N LYS A 284 -32.15 1.63 -37.15
CA LYS A 284 -31.49 2.90 -37.50
C LYS A 284 -32.15 4.07 -36.78
N GLU A 285 -33.46 4.08 -36.68
CA GLU A 285 -34.19 5.14 -35.98
C GLU A 285 -33.88 5.13 -34.48
N ILE A 286 -33.77 3.97 -33.80
CA ILE A 286 -33.30 3.88 -32.39
C ILE A 286 -31.92 4.50 -32.27
N VAL A 287 -30.98 4.09 -33.13
CA VAL A 287 -29.60 4.58 -33.10
C VAL A 287 -29.54 6.09 -33.32
N ARG A 288 -30.33 6.63 -34.23
CA ARG A 288 -30.47 8.07 -34.48
C ARG A 288 -31.03 8.80 -33.26
N LEU A 289 -32.09 8.28 -32.64
CA LEU A 289 -32.69 8.84 -31.42
C LEU A 289 -31.75 8.78 -30.20
N CYS A 290 -30.78 7.87 -30.21
CA CYS A 290 -29.68 7.79 -29.23
C CYS A 290 -28.50 8.72 -29.57
N ASP A 291 -28.61 9.63 -30.59
CA ASP A 291 -27.55 10.51 -31.09
C ASP A 291 -26.22 9.75 -31.35
N TYR A 292 -26.33 8.50 -31.76
CA TYR A 292 -25.20 7.59 -32.01
C TYR A 292 -24.27 7.39 -30.80
N LEU A 293 -24.75 7.66 -29.59
CA LEU A 293 -23.99 7.49 -28.35
C LEU A 293 -24.01 6.04 -27.89
N PRO A 294 -22.86 5.37 -27.75
CA PRO A 294 -22.77 3.99 -27.34
C PRO A 294 -23.52 3.67 -26.04
N LEU A 295 -23.44 4.55 -25.04
CA LEU A 295 -24.13 4.36 -23.75
C LEU A 295 -25.66 4.33 -23.94
N ALA A 296 -26.22 5.27 -24.68
CA ALA A 296 -27.66 5.32 -24.94
C ALA A 296 -28.14 4.09 -25.72
N ILE A 297 -27.35 3.64 -26.73
CA ILE A 297 -27.62 2.43 -27.52
C ILE A 297 -27.54 1.19 -26.63
N ASN A 298 -26.54 1.13 -25.72
CA ASN A 298 -26.40 -0.01 -24.81
C ASN A 298 -27.60 -0.13 -23.86
N ILE A 299 -28.09 0.97 -23.29
CA ILE A 299 -29.30 0.99 -22.46
C ILE A 299 -30.52 0.51 -23.26
N CYS A 300 -30.72 1.01 -24.47
CA CYS A 300 -31.84 0.59 -25.31
C CYS A 300 -31.74 -0.88 -25.73
N GLY A 301 -30.55 -1.34 -26.14
CA GLY A 301 -30.29 -2.72 -26.57
C GLY A 301 -30.42 -3.72 -25.41
N GLY A 302 -29.92 -3.41 -24.23
CA GLY A 302 -30.10 -4.26 -23.04
C GLY A 302 -31.58 -4.41 -22.67
N ARG A 303 -32.37 -3.37 -22.79
CA ARG A 303 -33.81 -3.45 -22.57
C ARG A 303 -34.52 -4.32 -23.63
N LEU A 304 -34.12 -4.21 -24.88
CA LEU A 304 -34.65 -5.08 -25.92
C LEU A 304 -34.26 -6.55 -25.67
N ALA A 305 -33.12 -6.83 -25.14
CA ALA A 305 -32.66 -8.17 -24.75
C ALA A 305 -33.53 -8.78 -23.64
N THR A 306 -33.84 -7.99 -22.61
CA THR A 306 -34.63 -8.43 -21.43
C THR A 306 -36.15 -8.47 -21.75
N ARG A 307 -36.61 -7.82 -22.82
CA ARG A 307 -38.03 -7.73 -23.22
C ARG A 307 -38.23 -8.23 -24.62
N GLU A 308 -38.24 -9.55 -24.76
CA GLU A 308 -38.35 -10.21 -26.04
C GLU A 308 -39.66 -9.86 -26.81
N GLN A 309 -40.75 -9.55 -26.11
CA GLN A 309 -42.03 -9.16 -26.66
C GLN A 309 -42.05 -7.78 -27.32
N TRP A 310 -41.05 -6.91 -27.02
CA TRP A 310 -41.02 -5.58 -27.62
C TRP A 310 -40.44 -5.61 -29.02
N THR A 311 -41.10 -4.95 -29.95
CA THR A 311 -40.57 -4.75 -31.30
C THR A 311 -39.63 -3.56 -31.36
N LEU A 312 -38.71 -3.51 -32.32
CA LEU A 312 -37.85 -2.36 -32.55
C LEU A 312 -38.66 -1.08 -32.78
N ARG A 313 -39.77 -1.20 -33.50
CA ARG A 313 -40.72 -0.10 -33.79
C ARG A 313 -41.35 0.46 -32.52
N GLU A 314 -41.76 -0.39 -31.60
CA GLU A 314 -42.30 0.05 -30.32
C GLU A 314 -41.24 0.76 -29.49
N MET A 315 -40.02 0.27 -29.45
CA MET A 315 -38.90 0.91 -28.74
C MET A 315 -38.58 2.29 -29.35
N ALA A 316 -38.47 2.38 -30.67
CA ALA A 316 -38.29 3.65 -31.37
C ALA A 316 -39.39 4.66 -31.06
N GLY A 317 -40.67 4.23 -31.07
CA GLY A 317 -41.83 5.07 -30.74
C GLY A 317 -41.76 5.59 -29.31
N ARG A 318 -41.52 4.72 -28.32
CA ARG A 318 -41.37 5.11 -26.90
C ARG A 318 -40.23 6.08 -26.68
N LEU A 319 -39.06 5.84 -27.32
CA LEU A 319 -37.89 6.70 -27.20
C LEU A 319 -38.17 8.09 -27.83
N ALA A 320 -38.84 8.15 -28.99
CA ALA A 320 -39.24 9.40 -29.61
C ALA A 320 -40.24 10.19 -28.76
N ASP A 321 -41.21 9.53 -28.12
CA ASP A 321 -42.17 10.17 -27.22
C ASP A 321 -41.48 10.69 -25.95
N THR A 322 -40.59 9.94 -25.34
CA THR A 322 -39.83 10.39 -24.16
C THR A 322 -38.95 11.58 -24.52
N ARG A 323 -38.28 11.57 -25.67
CA ARG A 323 -37.44 12.67 -26.14
C ARG A 323 -38.27 13.94 -26.36
N ARG A 324 -39.45 13.85 -26.98
CA ARG A 324 -40.39 14.97 -27.14
C ARG A 324 -40.84 15.54 -25.81
N ARG A 325 -41.16 14.72 -24.79
CA ARG A 325 -41.51 15.17 -23.43
C ARG A 325 -40.34 15.92 -22.77
N LEU A 326 -39.11 15.43 -22.93
CA LEU A 326 -37.91 16.10 -22.39
C LEU A 326 -37.59 17.44 -23.12
N ASP A 327 -37.94 17.54 -24.41
CA ASP A 327 -37.79 18.81 -25.16
C ASP A 327 -38.73 19.89 -24.68
N HIS A 328 -39.88 19.52 -24.10
CA HIS A 328 -40.84 20.46 -23.52
C HIS A 328 -40.54 20.86 -22.06
N LEU A 329 -39.61 20.21 -21.40
CA LEU A 329 -39.15 20.55 -20.07
C LEU A 329 -37.94 21.50 -20.23
N GLU A 330 -38.11 22.79 -19.90
CA GLU A 330 -37.05 23.82 -19.87
C GLU A 330 -36.07 23.56 -18.70
N VAL A 331 -35.40 22.41 -18.68
CA VAL A 331 -34.35 22.08 -17.68
C VAL A 331 -33.01 22.28 -18.34
N ALA A 332 -32.15 23.10 -17.73
CA ALA A 332 -30.74 23.20 -18.16
C ALA A 332 -30.07 21.81 -18.18
N PRO A 333 -29.58 21.35 -19.33
CA PRO A 333 -29.18 19.95 -19.48
C PRO A 333 -27.84 19.68 -18.82
N THR A 334 -27.84 19.12 -17.62
CA THR A 334 -26.65 18.50 -17.00
C THR A 334 -26.32 17.16 -17.66
N VAL A 335 -27.29 16.46 -18.22
CA VAL A 335 -27.15 15.19 -18.95
C VAL A 335 -27.58 15.37 -20.39
N ASP A 336 -26.85 14.74 -21.33
CA ASP A 336 -27.22 14.71 -22.75
C ASP A 336 -28.65 14.16 -22.94
N LYS A 337 -29.47 14.85 -23.72
CA LYS A 337 -30.91 14.56 -23.91
C LYS A 337 -31.17 13.12 -24.35
N SER A 338 -30.30 12.57 -25.18
CA SER A 338 -30.43 11.19 -25.69
C SER A 338 -30.15 10.12 -24.63
N VAL A 339 -29.11 10.36 -23.80
CA VAL A 339 -28.83 9.50 -22.66
C VAL A 339 -29.96 9.63 -21.65
N ARG A 340 -30.42 10.86 -21.36
CA ARG A 340 -31.53 11.08 -20.45
C ARG A 340 -32.79 10.36 -20.88
N ALA A 341 -33.15 10.40 -22.18
CA ALA A 341 -34.32 9.69 -22.69
C ALA A 341 -34.18 8.16 -22.52
N SER A 342 -33.00 7.62 -22.80
CA SER A 342 -32.75 6.17 -22.65
C SER A 342 -32.79 5.74 -21.17
N VAL A 343 -32.18 6.51 -20.28
CA VAL A 343 -32.20 6.26 -18.81
C VAL A 343 -33.61 6.40 -18.26
N GLN A 344 -34.37 7.44 -18.68
CA GLN A 344 -35.76 7.65 -18.26
C GLN A 344 -36.66 6.48 -18.63
N LEU A 345 -36.52 5.93 -19.81
CA LEU A 345 -37.28 4.74 -20.22
C LEU A 345 -36.97 3.54 -19.28
N SER A 346 -35.68 3.33 -18.97
CA SER A 346 -35.29 2.25 -18.01
C SER A 346 -35.83 2.50 -16.61
N TYR A 347 -35.79 3.75 -16.14
CA TYR A 347 -36.32 4.17 -14.85
C TYR A 347 -37.85 3.98 -14.76
N ASP A 348 -38.60 4.34 -15.80
CA ASP A 348 -40.06 4.22 -15.83
C ASP A 348 -40.54 2.76 -15.76
N ASP A 349 -39.74 1.83 -16.23
CA ASP A 349 -40.02 0.40 -16.15
C ASP A 349 -39.62 -0.27 -14.83
N CYS A 350 -38.81 0.40 -14.03
CA CYS A 350 -38.44 -0.10 -12.70
C CYS A 350 -39.62 -0.14 -11.73
N THR A 351 -39.59 -1.06 -10.79
CA THR A 351 -40.54 -1.07 -9.66
C THR A 351 -40.36 0.18 -8.80
N GLY A 352 -41.37 0.49 -7.97
CA GLY A 352 -41.28 1.61 -7.03
C GLY A 352 -40.06 1.50 -6.10
N MET A 353 -39.69 0.27 -5.70
CA MET A 353 -38.54 0.00 -4.84
C MET A 353 -37.21 0.24 -5.58
N GLN A 354 -37.07 -0.23 -6.81
CA GLN A 354 -35.87 -0.01 -7.64
C GLN A 354 -35.65 1.48 -7.96
N ARG A 355 -36.74 2.18 -8.28
CA ARG A 355 -36.68 3.64 -8.50
C ARG A 355 -36.23 4.38 -7.26
N ARG A 356 -36.73 4.01 -6.08
CA ARG A 356 -36.32 4.58 -4.80
C ARG A 356 -34.84 4.28 -4.52
N LEU A 357 -34.41 3.03 -4.70
CA LEU A 357 -33.01 2.64 -4.52
C LEU A 357 -32.07 3.47 -5.40
N LEU A 358 -32.39 3.61 -6.69
CA LEU A 358 -31.57 4.39 -7.63
C LEU A 358 -31.39 5.85 -7.16
N ARG A 359 -32.49 6.49 -6.74
CA ARG A 359 -32.45 7.87 -6.22
C ARG A 359 -31.63 7.97 -4.93
N LEU A 360 -31.78 7.03 -3.99
CA LEU A 360 -31.02 7.02 -2.73
C LEU A 360 -29.54 6.75 -2.95
N LEU A 361 -29.19 5.85 -3.88
CA LEU A 361 -27.77 5.60 -4.23
C LEU A 361 -27.06 6.84 -4.78
N SER A 362 -27.78 7.70 -5.53
CA SER A 362 -27.18 8.94 -6.03
C SER A 362 -26.77 9.92 -4.94
N SER A 363 -27.38 9.83 -3.75
CA SER A 363 -27.06 10.66 -2.59
C SER A 363 -25.80 10.21 -1.84
N LEU A 364 -25.25 9.02 -2.16
CA LEU A 364 -24.02 8.53 -1.56
C LEU A 364 -22.82 8.96 -2.42
N THR A 365 -21.82 9.57 -1.79
CA THR A 365 -20.60 10.03 -2.47
C THR A 365 -19.55 8.92 -2.62
N ALA A 366 -19.84 7.69 -2.15
CA ALA A 366 -18.96 6.53 -2.28
C ALA A 366 -18.73 6.17 -3.77
N PRO A 367 -17.51 5.67 -4.11
CA PRO A 367 -17.18 5.26 -5.49
C PRO A 367 -18.02 4.08 -5.98
N ASP A 368 -18.16 3.14 -5.10
CA ASP A 368 -18.98 1.93 -5.23
C ASP A 368 -19.49 1.53 -3.83
N VAL A 369 -20.43 0.60 -3.81
CA VAL A 369 -21.06 0.13 -2.58
C VAL A 369 -21.19 -1.39 -2.60
N PRO A 370 -21.07 -2.08 -1.45
CA PRO A 370 -21.42 -3.47 -1.32
C PRO A 370 -22.95 -3.65 -1.27
N GLY A 371 -23.43 -4.86 -1.59
CA GLY A 371 -24.87 -5.17 -1.69
C GLY A 371 -25.69 -4.83 -0.44
N TRP A 372 -25.11 -4.98 0.74
CA TRP A 372 -25.80 -4.68 2.00
C TRP A 372 -26.23 -3.20 2.14
N VAL A 373 -25.55 -2.27 1.45
CA VAL A 373 -25.90 -0.83 1.46
C VAL A 373 -27.30 -0.60 0.90
N ALA A 374 -27.69 -1.33 -0.13
CA ALA A 374 -29.04 -1.25 -0.68
C ALA A 374 -30.09 -1.72 0.35
N GLY A 375 -29.78 -2.75 1.14
CA GLY A 375 -30.63 -3.19 2.24
C GLY A 375 -30.88 -2.08 3.26
N GLU A 376 -29.81 -1.42 3.72
CA GLU A 376 -29.93 -0.29 4.68
C GLU A 376 -30.67 0.92 4.06
N LEU A 377 -30.43 1.23 2.76
CA LEU A 377 -31.15 2.32 2.08
C LEU A 377 -32.65 2.06 2.02
N LEU A 378 -33.05 0.83 1.73
CA LEU A 378 -34.44 0.44 1.54
C LEU A 378 -35.15 -0.01 2.82
N ASP A 379 -34.41 -0.21 3.90
CA ASP A 379 -34.91 -0.79 5.17
C ASP A 379 -35.40 -2.24 4.99
N ILE A 380 -34.60 -3.06 4.32
CA ILE A 380 -34.84 -4.49 4.05
C ILE A 380 -33.58 -5.31 4.35
N SER A 381 -33.65 -6.63 4.20
CA SER A 381 -32.46 -7.46 4.40
C SER A 381 -31.34 -7.13 3.41
N GLY A 382 -30.09 -7.37 3.80
CA GLY A 382 -28.95 -7.12 2.90
C GLY A 382 -28.98 -7.99 1.63
N LEU A 383 -29.54 -9.20 1.68
CA LEU A 383 -29.72 -10.09 0.53
C LEU A 383 -30.78 -9.54 -0.43
N ASP A 384 -31.96 -9.18 0.09
CA ASP A 384 -33.02 -8.57 -0.74
C ASP A 384 -32.54 -7.24 -1.35
N GLY A 385 -31.69 -6.48 -0.63
CA GLY A 385 -31.06 -5.27 -1.14
C GLY A 385 -30.12 -5.52 -2.31
N ALA A 386 -29.30 -6.57 -2.22
CA ALA A 386 -28.43 -7.00 -3.30
C ALA A 386 -29.24 -7.42 -4.54
N ASP A 387 -30.35 -8.15 -4.36
CA ASP A 387 -31.25 -8.51 -5.48
C ASP A 387 -31.83 -7.28 -6.18
N GLN A 388 -32.14 -6.20 -5.44
CA GLN A 388 -32.59 -4.94 -6.05
C GLN A 388 -31.46 -4.26 -6.85
N LEU A 389 -30.18 -4.39 -6.44
CA LEU A 389 -29.03 -3.90 -7.20
C LEU A 389 -28.84 -4.70 -8.50
N GLU A 390 -28.94 -6.02 -8.43
CA GLU A 390 -28.91 -6.89 -9.62
C GLU A 390 -30.04 -6.52 -10.60
N ALA A 391 -31.24 -6.27 -10.11
CA ALA A 391 -32.34 -5.81 -10.95
C ALA A 391 -32.07 -4.42 -11.59
N LEU A 392 -31.33 -3.54 -10.94
CA LEU A 392 -30.87 -2.28 -11.53
C LEU A 392 -29.78 -2.51 -12.59
N ILE A 393 -28.93 -3.54 -12.45
CA ILE A 393 -27.97 -3.95 -13.48
C ILE A 393 -28.73 -4.47 -14.71
N ASP A 394 -29.73 -5.34 -14.54
CA ASP A 394 -30.59 -5.83 -15.62
C ASP A 394 -31.30 -4.69 -16.35
N ALA A 395 -31.69 -3.64 -15.64
CA ALA A 395 -32.25 -2.41 -16.22
C ALA A 395 -31.20 -1.49 -16.86
N GLN A 396 -29.92 -1.84 -16.85
CA GLN A 396 -28.79 -1.02 -17.34
C GLN A 396 -28.64 0.34 -16.61
N LEU A 397 -29.03 0.39 -15.34
CA LEU A 397 -28.97 1.58 -14.47
C LEU A 397 -27.86 1.49 -13.43
N ALA A 398 -27.29 0.31 -13.19
CA ALA A 398 -26.14 0.08 -12.32
C ALA A 398 -25.13 -0.85 -13.02
N GLU A 399 -23.93 -0.93 -12.48
CA GLU A 399 -22.85 -1.79 -12.97
C GLU A 399 -22.21 -2.55 -11.79
N CYS A 400 -21.78 -3.79 -12.05
CA CYS A 400 -20.90 -4.51 -11.16
C CYS A 400 -19.46 -4.03 -11.40
N SER A 401 -18.80 -3.48 -10.38
CA SER A 401 -17.38 -3.05 -10.46
C SER A 401 -16.40 -4.21 -10.17
N GLY A 402 -16.89 -5.40 -9.87
CA GLY A 402 -16.09 -6.58 -9.57
C GLY A 402 -16.21 -7.03 -8.12
N THR A 403 -15.29 -7.89 -7.70
CA THR A 403 -15.23 -8.43 -6.35
C THR A 403 -14.01 -7.83 -5.65
N ASP A 404 -14.18 -7.34 -4.43
CA ASP A 404 -13.10 -6.78 -3.64
C ASP A 404 -12.21 -7.86 -2.99
N GLN A 405 -11.18 -7.43 -2.25
CA GLN A 405 -10.22 -8.33 -1.58
C GLN A 405 -10.87 -9.21 -0.50
N THR A 406 -12.05 -8.83 0.00
CA THR A 406 -12.83 -9.63 0.97
C THR A 406 -13.74 -10.66 0.31
N GLY A 407 -13.80 -10.69 -1.02
CA GLY A 407 -14.73 -11.52 -1.80
C GLY A 407 -16.13 -10.93 -1.93
N THR A 408 -16.30 -9.63 -1.58
CA THR A 408 -17.60 -8.96 -1.64
C THR A 408 -17.81 -8.28 -2.98
N MET A 409 -18.96 -8.53 -3.62
CA MET A 409 -19.38 -7.90 -4.87
C MET A 409 -19.59 -6.39 -4.66
N ARG A 410 -19.10 -5.58 -5.59
CA ARG A 410 -19.17 -4.11 -5.56
C ARG A 410 -20.03 -3.59 -6.70
N TYR A 411 -20.86 -2.59 -6.40
CA TYR A 411 -21.82 -2.00 -7.31
C TYR A 411 -21.61 -0.50 -7.43
N ARG A 412 -21.76 0.04 -8.65
CA ARG A 412 -21.66 1.48 -8.89
C ARG A 412 -22.70 1.97 -9.86
N LEU A 413 -22.98 3.27 -9.83
CA LEU A 413 -23.75 3.95 -10.85
C LEU A 413 -22.81 4.60 -11.86
N HIS A 414 -23.11 4.46 -13.16
CA HIS A 414 -22.43 5.28 -14.17
C HIS A 414 -22.67 6.76 -13.90
N ASP A 415 -21.66 7.64 -14.08
CA ASP A 415 -21.76 9.07 -13.75
C ASP A 415 -23.02 9.77 -14.28
N LEU A 416 -23.39 9.51 -15.53
CA LEU A 416 -24.59 10.12 -16.13
C LEU A 416 -25.89 9.61 -15.54
N VAL A 417 -25.94 8.35 -15.12
CA VAL A 417 -27.09 7.77 -14.40
C VAL A 417 -27.16 8.35 -12.97
N ARG A 418 -26.01 8.53 -12.31
CA ARG A 418 -25.94 9.16 -10.99
C ARG A 418 -26.50 10.60 -11.04
N VAL A 419 -26.07 11.43 -12.00
CA VAL A 419 -26.59 12.79 -12.17
C VAL A 419 -28.10 12.78 -12.43
N PHE A 420 -28.58 11.92 -13.32
CA PHE A 420 -30.01 11.76 -13.58
C PHE A 420 -30.80 11.36 -12.32
N ALA A 421 -30.28 10.41 -11.55
CA ALA A 421 -30.93 9.93 -10.32
C ALA A 421 -30.93 11.00 -9.22
N ALA A 422 -29.86 11.83 -9.13
CA ALA A 422 -29.77 12.93 -8.19
C ALA A 422 -30.83 14.02 -8.46
N GLU A 423 -31.03 14.40 -9.73
CA GLU A 423 -32.07 15.32 -10.11
C GLU A 423 -33.48 14.84 -9.69
N LEU A 424 -33.73 13.54 -9.75
CA LEU A 424 -34.98 12.93 -9.30
C LEU A 424 -35.05 12.79 -7.77
N ALA A 425 -33.91 12.62 -7.09
CA ALA A 425 -33.86 12.51 -5.64
C ALA A 425 -34.28 13.82 -4.94
N ASP A 426 -34.11 14.99 -5.58
CA ASP A 426 -34.57 16.28 -5.05
C ASP A 426 -36.10 16.37 -4.96
N GLN A 427 -36.84 15.49 -5.66
CA GLN A 427 -38.30 15.38 -5.56
C GLN A 427 -38.75 14.51 -4.39
N ASP A 428 -37.84 13.74 -3.75
CA ASP A 428 -38.15 12.91 -2.60
C ASP A 428 -38.24 13.75 -1.33
N GLU A 429 -39.08 13.30 -0.39
CA GLU A 429 -39.19 13.91 0.93
C GLU A 429 -37.82 13.86 1.65
N ALA A 430 -37.30 15.04 1.98
CA ALA A 430 -35.94 15.22 2.52
C ALA A 430 -35.70 14.37 3.81
N GLU A 431 -36.70 14.29 4.69
CA GLU A 431 -36.62 13.50 5.92
C GLU A 431 -36.46 11.99 5.67
N ARG A 432 -37.21 11.45 4.70
CA ARG A 432 -37.11 10.02 4.34
C ARG A 432 -35.78 9.68 3.68
N ARG A 433 -35.26 10.61 2.87
CA ARG A 433 -33.93 10.47 2.28
C ARG A 433 -32.86 10.51 3.37
N ARG A 434 -32.95 11.47 4.28
CA ARG A 434 -32.03 11.61 5.43
C ARG A 434 -32.03 10.34 6.29
N ALA A 435 -33.19 9.83 6.69
CA ALA A 435 -33.30 8.61 7.48
C ALA A 435 -32.68 7.38 6.79
N ALA A 436 -32.80 7.27 5.45
CA ALA A 436 -32.16 6.20 4.70
C ALA A 436 -30.62 6.32 4.70
N ILE A 437 -30.09 7.53 4.56
CA ILE A 437 -28.66 7.79 4.65
C ILE A 437 -28.14 7.49 6.06
N GLU A 438 -28.85 7.92 7.09
CA GLU A 438 -28.47 7.63 8.49
C GLU A 438 -28.36 6.11 8.75
N ARG A 439 -29.28 5.27 8.24
CA ARG A 439 -29.17 3.81 8.35
C ARG A 439 -27.89 3.28 7.71
N VAL A 440 -27.52 3.78 6.53
CA VAL A 440 -26.26 3.40 5.88
C VAL A 440 -25.05 3.81 6.72
N LEU A 441 -25.05 5.03 7.28
CA LEU A 441 -23.98 5.50 8.15
C LEU A 441 -23.85 4.67 9.42
N TYR A 442 -24.95 4.30 10.06
CA TYR A 442 -24.97 3.34 11.18
C TYR A 442 -24.46 1.96 10.78
N GLY A 443 -24.83 1.50 9.58
CA GLY A 443 -24.35 0.24 9.01
C GLY A 443 -22.81 0.23 8.82
N TYR A 444 -22.25 1.31 8.30
CA TYR A 444 -20.80 1.48 8.17
C TYR A 444 -20.10 1.61 9.52
N ARG A 445 -20.65 2.42 10.44
CA ARG A 445 -20.11 2.57 11.80
C ARG A 445 -20.00 1.22 12.51
N ARG A 446 -21.08 0.45 12.54
CA ARG A 446 -21.10 -0.87 13.18
C ARG A 446 -20.03 -1.80 12.64
N ARG A 447 -19.86 -1.88 11.30
CA ARG A 447 -18.87 -2.75 10.66
C ARG A 447 -17.44 -2.25 10.88
N ALA A 448 -17.24 -0.94 10.86
CA ALA A 448 -15.94 -0.33 11.15
C ALA A 448 -15.51 -0.56 12.60
N GLU A 449 -16.42 -0.38 13.56
CA GLU A 449 -16.18 -0.66 14.97
C GLU A 449 -15.89 -2.15 15.20
N GLU A 450 -16.65 -3.04 14.57
CA GLU A 450 -16.40 -4.48 14.64
C GLU A 450 -15.02 -4.86 14.09
N ALA A 451 -14.63 -4.32 12.93
CA ALA A 451 -13.31 -4.54 12.35
C ALA A 451 -12.19 -4.00 13.26
N ALA A 452 -12.37 -2.81 13.83
CA ALA A 452 -11.40 -2.19 14.74
C ALA A 452 -11.28 -2.97 16.07
N GLN A 453 -12.39 -3.41 16.65
CA GLN A 453 -12.40 -4.23 17.85
C GLN A 453 -11.79 -5.62 17.60
N ASN A 454 -12.04 -6.22 16.44
CA ASN A 454 -11.43 -7.49 16.05
C ASN A 454 -9.91 -7.35 15.84
N ARG A 455 -9.45 -6.21 15.35
CA ARG A 455 -8.02 -5.96 15.14
C ARG A 455 -7.30 -5.63 16.45
N TRP A 456 -7.92 -4.78 17.29
CA TRP A 456 -7.30 -4.31 18.52
C TRP A 456 -8.32 -4.04 19.64
N PRO A 457 -8.85 -5.10 20.27
CA PRO A 457 -9.90 -4.99 21.27
C PRO A 457 -9.50 -4.16 22.52
N GLN A 458 -8.20 -4.18 22.87
CA GLN A 458 -7.68 -3.43 24.04
C GLN A 458 -7.71 -1.92 23.86
N ASP A 459 -7.90 -1.41 22.64
CA ASP A 459 -8.04 0.01 22.37
C ASP A 459 -9.46 0.55 22.66
N TRP A 460 -10.44 -0.36 22.77
CA TRP A 460 -11.84 -0.01 22.88
C TRP A 460 -12.41 -0.14 24.29
N SER A 461 -11.93 -1.11 25.05
CA SER A 461 -12.45 -1.38 26.39
C SER A 461 -11.43 -2.08 27.27
N ARG A 462 -11.55 -1.84 28.57
CA ARG A 462 -10.85 -2.59 29.62
C ARG A 462 -11.15 -4.09 29.48
N GLY A 463 -10.11 -4.92 29.47
CA GLY A 463 -10.24 -6.38 29.35
C GLY A 463 -10.83 -6.86 28.00
N GLY A 464 -10.66 -6.08 26.91
CA GLY A 464 -11.19 -6.39 25.58
C GLY A 464 -10.93 -7.83 25.17
N ARG A 465 -11.96 -8.49 24.58
CA ARG A 465 -11.92 -9.90 24.17
C ARG A 465 -10.80 -10.17 23.17
N ARG A 466 -10.17 -11.34 23.28
CA ARG A 466 -9.13 -11.77 22.35
C ARG A 466 -9.70 -11.90 20.94
N SER A 467 -9.09 -11.22 19.98
CA SER A 467 -9.37 -11.43 18.56
C SER A 467 -8.64 -12.68 18.07
N SER A 468 -9.27 -13.45 17.19
CA SER A 468 -8.60 -14.52 16.45
C SER A 468 -7.57 -13.93 15.47
N ALA A 469 -6.53 -14.70 15.12
CA ALA A 469 -5.56 -14.28 14.10
C ALA A 469 -6.25 -13.97 12.75
N ASP A 470 -7.26 -14.78 12.37
CA ASP A 470 -8.06 -14.57 11.17
C ASP A 470 -8.87 -13.27 11.21
N GLY A 471 -9.45 -12.91 12.36
CA GLY A 471 -10.17 -11.64 12.51
C GLY A 471 -9.26 -10.42 12.36
N GLN A 472 -7.99 -10.52 12.78
CA GLN A 472 -7.02 -9.45 12.63
C GLN A 472 -6.59 -9.24 11.18
N LEU A 473 -6.37 -10.32 10.42
CA LEU A 473 -6.06 -10.25 8.99
C LEU A 473 -7.23 -9.68 8.19
N ARG A 474 -8.45 -10.17 8.44
CA ARG A 474 -9.66 -9.68 7.75
C ARG A 474 -9.95 -8.21 7.98
N ALA A 475 -9.63 -7.66 9.15
CA ALA A 475 -9.81 -6.23 9.42
C ALA A 475 -8.93 -5.34 8.53
N GLY A 476 -7.71 -5.76 8.21
CA GLY A 476 -6.83 -5.06 7.28
C GLY A 476 -7.38 -5.08 5.84
N ASP A 477 -7.78 -6.25 5.35
CA ASP A 477 -8.36 -6.41 4.01
C ASP A 477 -9.67 -5.65 3.90
N TRP A 478 -10.49 -5.66 4.95
CA TRP A 478 -11.74 -4.90 5.01
C TRP A 478 -11.48 -3.38 4.93
N LEU A 479 -10.52 -2.84 5.71
CA LEU A 479 -10.18 -1.43 5.60
C LEU A 479 -9.65 -1.08 4.20
N ASN A 480 -8.82 -1.93 3.60
CA ASN A 480 -8.33 -1.71 2.25
C ASN A 480 -9.48 -1.63 1.22
N ALA A 481 -10.50 -2.49 1.36
CA ALA A 481 -11.68 -2.52 0.49
C ALA A 481 -12.60 -1.30 0.73
N GLU A 482 -12.86 -0.95 1.99
CA GLU A 482 -13.86 0.06 2.36
C GLU A 482 -13.31 1.46 2.63
N ARG A 483 -12.00 1.66 2.57
CA ARG A 483 -11.35 2.93 2.94
C ARG A 483 -11.98 4.16 2.29
N LEU A 484 -12.14 4.12 0.96
CA LEU A 484 -12.71 5.25 0.21
C LEU A 484 -14.19 5.45 0.52
N SER A 485 -14.94 4.37 0.71
CA SER A 485 -16.34 4.43 1.10
C SER A 485 -16.50 4.96 2.52
N LEU A 486 -15.62 4.54 3.46
CA LEU A 486 -15.60 5.09 4.84
C LEU A 486 -15.29 6.58 4.87
N LEU A 487 -14.28 7.04 4.13
CA LEU A 487 -13.98 8.46 4.02
C LEU A 487 -15.17 9.24 3.47
N ALA A 488 -15.80 8.73 2.41
CA ALA A 488 -17.01 9.32 1.85
C ALA A 488 -18.14 9.39 2.90
N MET A 489 -18.35 8.34 3.70
CA MET A 489 -19.37 8.30 4.75
C MET A 489 -19.05 9.26 5.91
N ILE A 490 -17.79 9.39 6.32
CA ILE A 490 -17.36 10.37 7.35
C ILE A 490 -17.66 11.79 6.89
N HIS A 491 -17.30 12.13 5.64
CA HIS A 491 -17.59 13.45 5.08
C HIS A 491 -19.09 13.69 4.93
N LEU A 492 -19.87 12.69 4.49
CA LEU A 492 -21.31 12.79 4.36
C LEU A 492 -21.99 12.99 5.72
N ALA A 493 -21.59 12.24 6.74
CA ALA A 493 -22.08 12.40 8.11
C ALA A 493 -21.79 13.82 8.65
N ARG A 494 -20.57 14.35 8.40
CA ARG A 494 -20.17 15.71 8.75
C ARG A 494 -21.02 16.77 8.03
N GLN A 495 -21.26 16.60 6.71
CA GLN A 495 -22.09 17.51 5.92
C GLN A 495 -23.56 17.55 6.39
N LEU A 496 -24.06 16.42 6.88
CA LEU A 496 -25.41 16.30 7.45
C LEU A 496 -25.49 16.72 8.92
N GLU A 497 -24.38 17.16 9.50
CA GLU A 497 -24.25 17.56 10.91
C GLU A 497 -24.62 16.45 11.89
N LEU A 498 -24.35 15.17 11.53
CA LEU A 498 -24.59 13.99 12.36
C LEU A 498 -23.36 13.70 13.22
N TRP A 499 -23.10 14.58 14.17
CA TRP A 499 -21.81 14.67 14.87
C TRP A 499 -21.43 13.40 15.63
N GLU A 500 -22.37 12.73 16.32
CA GLU A 500 -22.11 11.46 16.99
C GLU A 500 -21.72 10.34 16.02
N LEU A 501 -22.37 10.26 14.85
CA LEU A 501 -22.00 9.31 13.79
C LEU A 501 -20.65 9.63 13.16
N THR A 502 -20.39 10.92 12.92
CA THR A 502 -19.12 11.41 12.38
C THR A 502 -17.97 11.00 13.30
N TRP A 503 -18.09 11.28 14.59
CA TRP A 503 -17.09 10.88 15.58
C TRP A 503 -16.91 9.37 15.66
N GLY A 504 -18.00 8.60 15.74
CA GLY A 504 -17.93 7.13 15.84
C GLY A 504 -17.24 6.49 14.63
N LEU A 505 -17.55 6.94 13.41
CA LEU A 505 -16.88 6.52 12.18
C LEU A 505 -15.40 6.91 12.19
N ALA A 506 -15.08 8.17 12.57
CA ALA A 506 -13.71 8.67 12.66
C ALA A 506 -12.88 7.87 13.68
N ARG A 507 -13.43 7.59 14.88
CA ARG A 507 -12.77 6.77 15.90
C ARG A 507 -12.41 5.38 15.40
N ALA A 508 -13.37 4.71 14.73
CA ALA A 508 -13.14 3.37 14.17
C ALA A 508 -12.06 3.38 13.09
N PHE A 509 -12.09 4.38 12.20
CA PHE A 509 -11.08 4.57 11.15
C PHE A 509 -9.69 4.83 11.74
N CYS A 510 -9.56 5.74 12.71
CA CYS A 510 -8.30 6.05 13.39
C CYS A 510 -7.71 4.83 14.11
N SER A 511 -8.55 4.04 14.81
CA SER A 511 -8.10 2.80 15.48
C SER A 511 -7.55 1.77 14.49
N LEU A 512 -8.20 1.59 13.34
CA LEU A 512 -7.72 0.71 12.27
C LEU A 512 -6.40 1.21 11.69
N CYS A 513 -6.29 2.48 11.35
CA CYS A 513 -5.07 3.08 10.82
C CYS A 513 -3.91 3.00 11.81
N HIS A 514 -4.16 3.28 13.10
CA HIS A 514 -3.17 3.15 14.17
C HIS A 514 -2.62 1.72 14.27
N SER A 515 -3.49 0.74 14.20
CA SER A 515 -3.10 -0.68 14.32
C SER A 515 -2.34 -1.19 13.10
N LEU A 516 -2.65 -0.68 11.91
CA LEU A 516 -2.03 -1.08 10.64
C LEU A 516 -0.80 -0.25 10.28
N ARG A 517 -0.59 0.89 10.95
CA ARG A 517 0.45 1.88 10.61
C ARG A 517 0.39 2.28 9.12
N ALA A 518 -0.80 2.57 8.65
CA ALA A 518 -1.08 2.86 7.25
C ALA A 518 -2.00 4.07 7.09
N TYR A 519 -2.05 4.65 5.89
CA TYR A 519 -2.97 5.74 5.53
C TYR A 519 -2.80 7.01 6.37
N TRP A 520 -1.55 7.41 6.63
CA TRP A 520 -1.20 8.51 7.52
C TRP A 520 -1.92 9.83 7.22
N ALA A 521 -2.03 10.21 5.93
CA ALA A 521 -2.71 11.43 5.51
C ALA A 521 -4.21 11.37 5.82
N ASP A 522 -4.87 10.26 5.46
CA ASP A 522 -6.28 10.06 5.76
C ASP A 522 -6.50 9.99 7.28
N TRP A 523 -5.60 9.29 7.99
CA TRP A 523 -5.68 9.15 9.44
C TRP A 523 -5.61 10.53 10.13
N LYS A 524 -4.66 11.38 9.71
CA LYS A 524 -4.56 12.76 10.23
C LYS A 524 -5.83 13.56 9.97
N ALA A 525 -6.29 13.60 8.71
CA ALA A 525 -7.49 14.35 8.34
C ALA A 525 -8.74 13.86 9.09
N VAL A 526 -8.89 12.54 9.23
CA VAL A 526 -10.03 11.94 9.96
C VAL A 526 -9.93 12.18 11.46
N ALA A 527 -8.74 12.17 12.06
CA ALA A 527 -8.56 12.51 13.47
C ALA A 527 -8.99 13.95 13.77
N GLU A 528 -8.64 14.91 12.90
CA GLU A 528 -9.08 16.30 13.00
C GLU A 528 -10.62 16.42 12.89
N ILE A 529 -11.25 15.69 11.94
CA ILE A 529 -12.71 15.62 11.81
C ILE A 529 -13.34 15.00 13.06
N GLY A 530 -12.70 13.98 13.65
CA GLY A 530 -13.15 13.35 14.90
C GLY A 530 -13.18 14.31 16.09
N CYS A 531 -12.14 15.15 16.23
CA CYS A 531 -12.09 16.21 17.24
C CYS A 531 -13.20 17.25 17.02
N GLU A 532 -13.34 17.76 15.80
CA GLU A 532 -14.40 18.70 15.44
C GLU A 532 -15.79 18.12 15.75
N ALA A 533 -16.03 16.87 15.37
CA ALA A 533 -17.33 16.22 15.58
C ALA A 533 -17.65 16.06 17.08
N ALA A 534 -16.69 15.68 17.90
CA ALA A 534 -16.88 15.56 19.34
C ALA A 534 -17.11 16.92 20.03
N GLU A 535 -16.41 17.97 19.58
CA GLU A 535 -16.64 19.35 20.06
C GLU A 535 -18.04 19.85 19.69
N ARG A 536 -18.49 19.59 18.45
CA ARG A 536 -19.83 19.97 17.97
C ARG A 536 -20.97 19.19 18.66
N ALA A 537 -20.70 17.96 19.06
CA ALA A 537 -21.63 17.13 19.81
C ALA A 537 -21.69 17.51 21.31
N ASP A 538 -20.85 18.42 21.80
CA ASP A 538 -20.67 18.78 23.20
C ASP A 538 -20.38 17.56 24.12
N ASP A 539 -19.71 16.53 23.56
CA ASP A 539 -19.36 15.31 24.28
C ASP A 539 -17.88 15.36 24.67
N ARG A 540 -17.64 15.81 25.90
CA ARG A 540 -16.30 15.95 26.49
C ARG A 540 -15.51 14.64 26.49
N ARG A 541 -16.19 13.51 26.74
CA ARG A 541 -15.55 12.19 26.76
C ARG A 541 -15.05 11.79 25.38
N SER A 542 -15.93 11.91 24.39
CA SER A 542 -15.59 11.62 22.99
C SER A 542 -14.49 12.55 22.47
N LEU A 543 -14.50 13.83 22.88
CA LEU A 543 -13.43 14.78 22.56
C LEU A 543 -12.08 14.34 23.11
N ALA A 544 -12.01 13.90 24.35
CA ALA A 544 -10.77 13.42 24.96
C ALA A 544 -10.22 12.16 24.24
N ILE A 545 -11.10 11.24 23.82
CA ILE A 545 -10.70 10.08 23.02
C ILE A 545 -10.19 10.52 21.63
N ALA A 546 -10.88 11.44 20.96
CA ALA A 546 -10.48 11.96 19.66
C ALA A 546 -9.11 12.69 19.73
N LEU A 547 -8.85 13.45 20.80
CA LEU A 547 -7.55 14.08 21.06
C LEU A 547 -6.44 13.04 21.22
N LEU A 548 -6.68 11.90 21.86
CA LEU A 548 -5.68 10.81 21.95
C LEU A 548 -5.43 10.15 20.60
N ASP A 549 -6.46 10.02 19.76
CA ASP A 549 -6.30 9.51 18.39
C ASP A 549 -5.46 10.49 17.55
N ALA A 550 -5.72 11.79 17.67
CA ALA A 550 -4.95 12.85 17.03
C ALA A 550 -3.51 12.89 17.54
N ALA A 551 -3.29 12.84 18.85
CA ALA A 551 -1.95 12.76 19.44
C ALA A 551 -1.15 11.55 18.94
N SER A 552 -1.83 10.42 18.69
CA SER A 552 -1.18 9.21 18.17
C SER A 552 -0.68 9.37 16.74
N VAL A 553 -1.45 10.00 15.86
CA VAL A 553 -1.02 10.26 14.47
C VAL A 553 0.01 11.37 14.42
N HIS A 554 -0.17 12.47 15.16
CA HIS A 554 0.79 13.58 15.20
C HIS A 554 2.15 13.15 15.78
N GLY A 555 2.14 12.33 16.82
CA GLY A 555 3.37 11.74 17.36
C GLY A 555 4.08 10.84 16.34
N GLY A 556 3.34 10.07 15.56
CA GLY A 556 3.86 9.23 14.48
C GLY A 556 4.45 10.05 13.32
N LEU A 557 3.89 11.22 13.03
CA LEU A 557 4.36 12.16 12.03
C LEU A 557 5.51 13.08 12.50
N GLY A 558 5.94 12.95 13.76
CA GLY A 558 6.98 13.80 14.33
C GLY A 558 6.51 15.19 14.77
N LEU A 559 5.21 15.49 14.75
CA LEU A 559 4.60 16.73 15.24
C LEU A 559 4.46 16.69 16.77
N ARG A 560 5.61 16.59 17.47
CA ARG A 560 5.69 16.22 18.89
C ARG A 560 5.00 17.20 19.82
N GLN A 561 5.15 18.52 19.59
CA GLN A 561 4.52 19.54 20.42
C GLN A 561 2.99 19.44 20.34
N GLN A 562 2.45 19.29 19.15
CA GLN A 562 1.01 19.15 18.92
C GLN A 562 0.47 17.88 19.61
N ALA A 563 1.16 16.75 19.43
CA ALA A 563 0.80 15.50 20.11
C ALA A 563 0.82 15.61 21.63
N LEU A 564 1.78 16.37 22.18
CA LEU A 564 1.89 16.60 23.63
C LEU A 564 0.72 17.45 24.16
N ASP A 565 0.37 18.52 23.45
CA ASP A 565 -0.71 19.43 23.85
C ASP A 565 -2.07 18.72 23.80
N GLU A 566 -2.33 17.94 22.75
CA GLU A 566 -3.53 17.11 22.60
C GLU A 566 -3.65 16.06 23.72
N ALA A 567 -2.55 15.32 23.99
CA ALA A 567 -2.56 14.30 25.03
C ALA A 567 -2.70 14.89 26.43
N LYS A 568 -2.16 16.09 26.73
CA LYS A 568 -2.35 16.80 28.00
C LYS A 568 -3.80 17.25 28.17
N ARG A 569 -4.39 17.85 27.13
CA ARG A 569 -5.80 18.24 27.14
C ARG A 569 -6.72 17.04 27.38
N ALA A 570 -6.42 15.89 26.74
CA ALA A 570 -7.14 14.65 26.97
C ALA A 570 -7.01 14.18 28.43
N LEU A 571 -5.80 14.25 29.01
CA LEU A 571 -5.56 13.88 30.41
C LEU A 571 -6.38 14.76 31.38
N GLU A 572 -6.40 16.07 31.15
CA GLU A 572 -7.21 17.01 31.96
C GLU A 572 -8.68 16.64 31.95
N ILE A 573 -9.24 16.39 30.76
CA ILE A 573 -10.65 16.02 30.61
C ILE A 573 -10.95 14.69 31.30
N PHE A 574 -10.13 13.65 31.12
CA PHE A 574 -10.35 12.36 31.75
C PHE A 574 -10.20 12.41 33.27
N THR A 575 -9.29 13.25 33.79
CA THR A 575 -9.13 13.48 35.24
C THR A 575 -10.37 14.15 35.82
N GLU A 576 -10.93 15.17 35.14
CA GLU A 576 -12.17 15.82 35.54
C GLU A 576 -13.40 14.87 35.50
N LEU A 577 -13.42 13.96 34.53
CA LEU A 577 -14.46 12.94 34.39
C LEU A 577 -14.31 11.75 35.36
N GLY A 578 -13.17 11.64 36.07
CA GLY A 578 -12.85 10.52 36.95
C GLY A 578 -12.59 9.19 36.21
N GLU A 579 -12.19 9.26 34.93
CA GLU A 579 -11.90 8.08 34.10
C GLU A 579 -10.42 7.68 34.16
N SER A 580 -9.99 7.06 35.27
CA SER A 580 -8.59 6.70 35.57
C SER A 580 -7.93 5.86 34.47
N TRP A 581 -8.65 4.91 33.87
CA TRP A 581 -8.11 4.09 32.78
C TRP A 581 -7.73 4.89 31.55
N TRP A 582 -8.57 5.85 31.12
CA TRP A 582 -8.26 6.73 29.99
C TRP A 582 -7.22 7.79 30.37
N ALA A 583 -7.21 8.26 31.61
CA ALA A 583 -6.16 9.14 32.13
C ALA A 583 -4.79 8.44 32.06
N ALA A 584 -4.69 7.17 32.46
CA ALA A 584 -3.48 6.38 32.34
C ALA A 584 -3.01 6.21 30.87
N ARG A 585 -3.95 6.04 29.93
CA ARG A 585 -3.63 6.02 28.50
C ARG A 585 -3.06 7.34 28.01
N SER A 586 -3.61 8.46 28.49
CA SER A 586 -3.12 9.81 28.19
C SER A 586 -1.71 10.01 28.76
N MET A 587 -1.48 9.64 30.02
CA MET A 587 -0.16 9.68 30.66
C MET A 587 0.88 8.88 29.86
N ARG A 588 0.54 7.65 29.46
CA ARG A 588 1.43 6.84 28.63
C ARG A 588 1.77 7.53 27.30
N THR A 589 0.78 8.15 26.63
CA THR A 589 0.99 8.86 25.37
C THR A 589 1.91 10.07 25.57
N ILE A 590 1.70 10.85 26.62
CA ILE A 590 2.57 11.96 27.04
C ILE A 590 3.99 11.46 27.29
N GLY A 591 4.14 10.40 28.11
CA GLY A 591 5.44 9.82 28.44
C GLY A 591 6.21 9.36 27.20
N MET A 592 5.55 8.70 26.24
CA MET A 592 6.18 8.25 25.00
C MET A 592 6.56 9.44 24.09
N THR A 593 5.76 10.49 24.05
CA THR A 593 6.06 11.70 23.27
C THR A 593 7.27 12.43 23.87
N LEU A 594 7.31 12.62 25.19
CA LEU A 594 8.45 13.21 25.92
C LEU A 594 9.72 12.39 25.76
N PHE A 595 9.62 11.06 25.83
CA PHE A 595 10.76 10.16 25.58
C PHE A 595 11.32 10.34 24.17
N SER A 596 10.45 10.43 23.17
CA SER A 596 10.86 10.66 21.78
C SER A 596 11.50 12.03 21.58
N ASP A 597 11.17 13.01 22.42
CA ASP A 597 11.72 14.38 22.42
C ASP A 597 12.97 14.52 23.30
N GLY A 598 13.34 13.48 24.05
CA GLY A 598 14.56 13.43 24.87
C GLY A 598 14.40 13.94 26.31
N HIS A 599 13.18 14.24 26.75
CA HIS A 599 12.85 14.67 28.12
C HIS A 599 12.66 13.47 29.05
N LEU A 600 13.77 12.77 29.36
CA LEU A 600 13.74 11.46 30.02
C LEU A 600 13.10 11.48 31.41
N ASP A 601 13.46 12.45 32.27
CA ASP A 601 12.95 12.54 33.66
C ASP A 601 11.42 12.69 33.67
N GLN A 602 10.88 13.62 32.85
CA GLN A 602 9.44 13.84 32.78
C GLN A 602 8.72 12.63 32.14
N ALA A 603 9.33 12.01 31.13
CA ALA A 603 8.79 10.82 30.50
C ALA A 603 8.64 9.66 31.50
N GLN A 604 9.64 9.51 32.41
CA GLN A 604 9.63 8.52 33.48
C GLN A 604 8.44 8.71 34.41
N ASP A 605 8.21 9.91 34.89
CA ASP A 605 7.13 10.22 35.83
C ASP A 605 5.76 9.85 35.25
N PHE A 606 5.52 10.23 34.00
CA PHE A 606 4.28 9.90 33.30
C PHE A 606 4.12 8.40 33.02
N LEU A 607 5.19 7.68 32.66
CA LEU A 607 5.10 6.23 32.42
C LEU A 607 4.90 5.45 33.73
N ILE A 608 5.55 5.84 34.84
CA ILE A 608 5.35 5.22 36.16
C ILE A 608 3.93 5.50 36.65
N GLY A 609 3.44 6.74 36.51
CA GLY A 609 2.08 7.11 36.84
C GLY A 609 1.06 6.22 36.06
N ALA A 610 1.25 6.08 34.77
CA ALA A 610 0.40 5.24 33.93
C ALA A 610 0.40 3.76 34.37
N ILE A 611 1.58 3.18 34.70
CA ILE A 611 1.71 1.82 35.24
C ILE A 611 0.92 1.66 36.54
N THR A 612 1.00 2.65 37.42
CA THR A 612 0.32 2.64 38.73
C THR A 612 -1.20 2.65 38.54
N GLU A 613 -1.70 3.53 37.69
CA GLU A 613 -3.11 3.61 37.39
C GLU A 613 -3.64 2.32 36.71
N PHE A 614 -2.94 1.77 35.70
CA PHE A 614 -3.34 0.51 35.06
C PHE A 614 -3.32 -0.66 36.05
N LYS A 615 -2.40 -0.67 37.01
CA LYS A 615 -2.38 -1.65 38.08
C LYS A 615 -3.60 -1.50 39.01
N GLY A 616 -3.96 -0.27 39.39
CA GLY A 616 -5.16 0.03 40.17
C GLY A 616 -6.43 -0.37 39.44
N GLU A 617 -6.46 -0.22 38.12
CA GLU A 617 -7.56 -0.63 37.26
C GLU A 617 -7.54 -2.12 36.89
N GLU A 618 -6.60 -2.93 37.41
CA GLU A 618 -6.42 -4.36 37.11
C GLU A 618 -6.24 -4.66 35.61
N ASP A 619 -5.83 -3.69 34.80
CA ASP A 619 -5.52 -3.90 33.38
C ASP A 619 -4.06 -4.27 33.17
N LEU A 620 -3.78 -5.55 33.36
CA LEU A 620 -2.42 -6.09 33.26
C LEU A 620 -1.82 -5.94 31.86
N TRP A 621 -2.67 -5.96 30.81
CA TRP A 621 -2.17 -5.81 29.44
C TRP A 621 -1.60 -4.42 29.18
N TRP A 622 -2.35 -3.36 29.54
CA TRP A 622 -1.86 -1.99 29.38
C TRP A 622 -0.70 -1.69 30.32
N MET A 623 -0.71 -2.26 31.53
CA MET A 623 0.42 -2.18 32.46
C MET A 623 1.69 -2.76 31.82
N ALA A 624 1.64 -4.02 31.34
CA ALA A 624 2.78 -4.68 30.71
C ALA A 624 3.28 -3.96 29.45
N ARG A 625 2.36 -3.41 28.64
CA ARG A 625 2.71 -2.60 27.48
C ARG A 625 3.47 -1.32 27.89
N THR A 626 3.05 -0.69 28.99
CA THR A 626 3.71 0.53 29.51
C THR A 626 5.05 0.18 30.15
N GLN A 627 5.18 -0.95 30.86
CA GLN A 627 6.45 -1.46 31.37
C GLN A 627 7.47 -1.68 30.23
N ARG A 628 7.04 -2.24 29.09
CA ARG A 628 7.90 -2.34 27.92
C ARG A 628 8.38 -0.97 27.42
N ASN A 629 7.52 0.05 27.39
CA ASN A 629 7.93 1.40 27.00
C ASN A 629 8.92 2.03 28.00
N LEU A 630 8.71 1.81 29.31
CA LEU A 630 9.64 2.23 30.34
C LEU A 630 10.98 1.51 30.21
N ALA A 631 11.00 0.23 29.86
CA ALA A 631 12.21 -0.52 29.60
C ALA A 631 13.01 0.03 28.40
N GLU A 632 12.34 0.41 27.31
CA GLU A 632 13.00 1.08 26.17
C GLU A 632 13.66 2.41 26.61
N MET A 633 13.03 3.14 27.50
CA MET A 633 13.60 4.37 28.09
C MET A 633 14.80 4.05 29.02
N ARG A 634 14.70 3.03 29.89
CA ARG A 634 15.84 2.57 30.74
C ARG A 634 17.06 2.17 29.91
N MET A 635 16.83 1.59 28.73
CA MET A 635 17.91 1.30 27.79
C MET A 635 18.60 2.58 27.28
N ALA A 636 17.84 3.65 27.01
CA ALA A 636 18.40 4.94 26.61
C ALA A 636 19.22 5.58 27.73
N GLU A 637 18.83 5.37 28.99
CA GLU A 637 19.55 5.79 30.21
C GLU A 637 20.76 4.90 30.55
N ARG A 638 21.03 3.85 29.79
CA ARG A 638 22.08 2.85 30.03
C ARG A 638 21.88 2.05 31.33
N ARG A 639 20.62 1.74 31.66
CA ARG A 639 20.21 0.94 32.82
C ARG A 639 19.56 -0.38 32.37
N PRO A 640 20.35 -1.27 31.71
CA PRO A 640 19.80 -2.47 31.11
C PRO A 640 19.29 -3.51 32.12
N GLU A 641 19.78 -3.48 33.40
CA GLU A 641 19.31 -4.39 34.45
C GLU A 641 17.84 -4.11 34.79
N GLU A 642 17.49 -2.85 35.04
CA GLU A 642 16.13 -2.45 35.32
C GLU A 642 15.21 -2.67 34.10
N ALA A 643 15.71 -2.43 32.90
CA ALA A 643 14.97 -2.72 31.67
C ALA A 643 14.65 -4.22 31.56
N ARG A 644 15.57 -5.09 31.95
CA ARG A 644 15.36 -6.53 31.92
C ARG A 644 14.26 -6.97 32.87
N GLU A 645 14.25 -6.50 34.11
CA GLU A 645 13.24 -6.85 35.11
C GLU A 645 11.83 -6.45 34.62
N LEU A 646 11.65 -5.23 34.13
CA LEU A 646 10.40 -4.76 33.57
C LEU A 646 9.89 -5.62 32.39
N LEU A 647 10.81 -6.11 31.57
CA LEU A 647 10.45 -6.94 30.41
C LEU A 647 10.16 -8.40 30.79
N GLU A 648 10.81 -8.95 31.82
CA GLU A 648 10.52 -10.28 32.35
C GLU A 648 9.08 -10.33 32.90
N ASP A 649 8.68 -9.33 33.67
CA ASP A 649 7.30 -9.18 34.17
C ASP A 649 6.30 -9.06 33.02
N ALA A 650 6.57 -8.18 32.06
CA ALA A 650 5.70 -7.97 30.90
C ALA A 650 5.56 -9.25 30.05
N LEU A 651 6.64 -10.01 29.85
CA LEU A 651 6.62 -11.26 29.10
C LEU A 651 5.76 -12.33 29.80
N GLU A 652 5.81 -12.41 31.12
CA GLU A 652 4.99 -13.34 31.88
C GLU A 652 3.50 -13.04 31.69
N ILE A 653 3.12 -11.76 31.78
CA ILE A 653 1.75 -11.32 31.56
C ILE A 653 1.28 -11.66 30.15
N PHE A 654 2.03 -11.28 29.10
CA PHE A 654 1.61 -11.54 27.72
C PHE A 654 1.53 -13.03 27.38
N LYS A 655 2.41 -13.88 27.94
CA LYS A 655 2.34 -15.33 27.81
C LYS A 655 1.11 -15.91 28.47
N ARG A 656 0.82 -15.48 29.71
CA ARG A 656 -0.37 -15.92 30.45
C ARG A 656 -1.65 -15.54 29.71
N GLU A 657 -1.69 -14.36 29.14
CA GLU A 657 -2.82 -13.90 28.33
C GLU A 657 -2.86 -14.47 26.91
N GLY A 658 -1.82 -15.17 26.48
CA GLY A 658 -1.69 -15.73 25.12
C GLY A 658 -1.65 -14.66 24.03
N ASN A 659 -1.22 -13.43 24.35
CA ASN A 659 -1.09 -12.35 23.39
C ASN A 659 0.25 -12.46 22.65
N ARG A 660 0.26 -13.30 21.62
CA ARG A 660 1.46 -13.61 20.82
C ARG A 660 2.09 -12.38 20.18
N TYR A 661 1.30 -11.38 19.77
CA TYR A 661 1.83 -10.16 19.15
C TYR A 661 2.63 -9.33 20.15
N SER A 662 2.05 -9.05 21.33
CA SER A 662 2.73 -8.30 22.39
C SER A 662 3.90 -9.08 22.99
N GLU A 663 3.80 -10.41 23.09
CA GLU A 663 4.91 -11.29 23.49
C GLU A 663 6.09 -11.12 22.52
N ALA A 664 5.86 -11.17 21.19
CA ALA A 664 6.90 -11.02 20.19
C ALA A 664 7.56 -9.63 20.23
N GLN A 665 6.76 -8.56 20.36
CA GLN A 665 7.31 -7.21 20.51
C GLN A 665 8.18 -7.08 21.76
N THR A 666 7.78 -7.69 22.87
CA THR A 666 8.52 -7.64 24.13
C THR A 666 9.79 -8.48 24.05
N LEU A 667 9.75 -9.65 23.39
CA LEU A 667 10.94 -10.48 23.11
C LEU A 667 11.98 -9.75 22.29
N ARG A 668 11.57 -8.91 21.32
CA ARG A 668 12.50 -8.07 20.56
C ARG A 668 13.26 -7.12 21.47
N VAL A 669 12.55 -6.34 22.29
CA VAL A 669 13.17 -5.38 23.23
C VAL A 669 14.05 -6.12 24.25
N TYR A 670 13.58 -7.26 24.74
CA TYR A 670 14.32 -8.11 25.67
C TYR A 670 15.64 -8.60 25.07
N GLY A 671 15.64 -9.01 23.81
CA GLY A 671 16.88 -9.38 23.09
C GLY A 671 17.85 -8.20 22.95
N GLU A 672 17.36 -7.00 22.65
CA GLU A 672 18.19 -5.78 22.59
C GLU A 672 18.82 -5.44 23.97
N VAL A 673 18.06 -5.63 25.05
CA VAL A 673 18.53 -5.44 26.44
C VAL A 673 19.64 -6.45 26.78
N LEU A 674 19.40 -7.75 26.52
CA LEU A 674 20.41 -8.79 26.77
C LEU A 674 21.70 -8.54 25.96
N ALA A 675 21.59 -8.09 24.72
CA ALA A 675 22.75 -7.72 23.92
C ALA A 675 23.53 -6.52 24.50
N ALA A 676 22.84 -5.56 25.13
CA ALA A 676 23.48 -4.44 25.80
C ALA A 676 24.22 -4.88 27.07
N GLN A 677 23.60 -5.74 27.89
CA GLN A 677 24.24 -6.35 29.06
C GLN A 677 25.47 -7.17 28.66
N ALA A 678 25.36 -8.02 27.63
CA ALA A 678 26.46 -8.80 27.09
C ALA A 678 27.69 -7.94 26.74
N ARG A 679 27.44 -6.79 26.11
CA ARG A 679 28.52 -5.83 25.78
C ARG A 679 29.13 -5.21 27.04
N GLY A 680 28.34 -4.96 28.08
CA GLY A 680 28.82 -4.49 29.41
C GLY A 680 29.73 -5.51 30.09
N GLU A 681 29.28 -6.77 30.20
CA GLU A 681 30.04 -7.87 30.80
C GLU A 681 31.38 -8.14 30.06
N ARG A 682 31.33 -8.06 28.73
CA ARG A 682 32.54 -8.19 27.93
C ARG A 682 33.56 -7.09 28.21
N LEU A 683 33.09 -5.83 28.37
CA LEU A 683 33.95 -4.71 28.71
C LEU A 683 34.51 -4.83 30.14
N ALA A 684 33.76 -5.46 31.05
CA ALA A 684 34.21 -5.80 32.39
C ALA A 684 35.16 -7.00 32.44
N GLY A 685 35.36 -7.73 31.32
CA GLY A 685 36.25 -8.88 31.21
C GLY A 685 35.59 -10.23 31.45
N ASP A 686 34.32 -10.31 31.77
CA ASP A 686 33.58 -11.61 31.89
C ASP A 686 33.05 -12.07 30.52
N HIS A 687 33.97 -12.69 29.78
CA HIS A 687 33.64 -13.23 28.44
C HIS A 687 32.67 -14.43 28.48
N ARG A 688 32.56 -15.15 29.59
CA ARG A 688 31.65 -16.29 29.73
C ARG A 688 30.22 -15.80 29.96
N ALA A 689 30.02 -14.86 30.86
CA ALA A 689 28.71 -14.23 31.06
C ALA A 689 28.25 -13.54 29.80
N ALA A 690 29.13 -12.78 29.14
CA ALA A 690 28.86 -12.12 27.88
C ALA A 690 28.39 -13.11 26.79
N GLY A 691 29.08 -14.24 26.60
CA GLY A 691 28.73 -15.26 25.62
C GLY A 691 27.32 -15.86 25.85
N ASN A 692 26.98 -16.13 27.11
CA ASN A 692 25.67 -16.64 27.49
C ASN A 692 24.56 -15.61 27.16
N LEU A 693 24.81 -14.33 27.48
CA LEU A 693 23.86 -13.27 27.19
C LEU A 693 23.67 -13.01 25.68
N PHE A 694 24.75 -13.05 24.88
CA PHE A 694 24.66 -12.97 23.43
C PHE A 694 23.81 -14.10 22.84
N THR A 695 24.02 -15.34 23.31
CA THR A 695 23.23 -16.50 22.87
C THR A 695 21.72 -16.31 23.18
N ARG A 696 21.41 -15.88 24.42
CA ARG A 696 20.03 -15.61 24.83
C ARG A 696 19.40 -14.45 24.03
N ALA A 697 20.16 -13.40 23.74
CA ALA A 697 19.73 -12.28 22.93
C ALA A 697 19.34 -12.73 21.50
N GLY A 698 20.23 -13.49 20.84
CA GLY A 698 19.97 -14.06 19.52
C GLY A 698 18.72 -14.93 19.49
N PHE A 699 18.59 -15.85 20.46
CA PHE A 699 17.41 -16.72 20.56
C PHE A 699 16.10 -15.93 20.73
N SER A 700 16.11 -14.87 21.56
CA SER A 700 14.92 -14.06 21.79
C SER A 700 14.48 -13.30 20.53
N LEU A 701 15.46 -12.76 19.77
CA LEU A 701 15.22 -12.04 18.53
C LEU A 701 14.77 -12.97 17.39
N ASP A 702 15.37 -14.13 17.26
CA ASP A 702 14.96 -15.17 16.30
C ASP A 702 13.53 -15.62 16.55
N ARG A 703 13.18 -15.88 17.83
CA ARG A 703 11.83 -16.27 18.21
C ARG A 703 10.82 -15.18 17.91
N ALA A 704 11.13 -13.93 18.19
CA ALA A 704 10.28 -12.80 17.87
C ALA A 704 10.07 -12.66 16.36
N ALA A 705 11.14 -12.75 15.56
CA ALA A 705 11.07 -12.70 14.11
C ALA A 705 10.18 -13.81 13.53
N GLU A 706 10.35 -15.05 14.03
CA GLU A 706 9.53 -16.19 13.62
C GLU A 706 8.05 -16.00 13.95
N MET A 707 7.74 -15.50 15.16
CA MET A 707 6.36 -15.22 15.57
C MET A 707 5.68 -14.17 14.67
N PHE A 708 6.41 -13.14 14.24
CA PHE A 708 5.91 -12.14 13.31
C PHE A 708 5.79 -12.68 11.89
N ARG A 709 6.73 -13.48 11.43
CA ARG A 709 6.69 -14.15 10.13
C ARG A 709 5.46 -15.05 9.97
N GLN A 710 5.14 -15.84 10.99
CA GLN A 710 3.96 -16.71 11.03
C GLN A 710 2.65 -15.93 10.96
N ARG A 711 2.66 -14.66 11.33
CA ARG A 711 1.51 -13.75 11.29
C ARG A 711 1.46 -12.86 10.05
N GLY A 712 2.47 -12.95 9.16
CA GLY A 712 2.58 -12.06 8.01
C GLY A 712 2.94 -10.60 8.36
N GLU A 713 3.41 -10.33 9.59
CA GLU A 713 3.79 -8.99 10.06
C GLU A 713 5.23 -8.65 9.63
N LEU A 714 5.42 -8.49 8.32
CA LEU A 714 6.74 -8.36 7.69
C LEU A 714 7.58 -7.21 8.24
N TRP A 715 6.95 -6.07 8.57
CA TRP A 715 7.67 -4.92 9.11
C TRP A 715 8.27 -5.21 10.48
N GLU A 716 7.50 -5.85 11.37
CA GLU A 716 7.99 -6.26 12.69
C GLU A 716 9.04 -7.38 12.57
N GLU A 717 8.89 -8.30 11.60
CA GLU A 717 9.92 -9.31 11.30
C GLU A 717 11.24 -8.62 10.93
N ALA A 718 11.21 -7.64 10.01
CA ALA A 718 12.40 -6.89 9.60
C ALA A 718 13.07 -6.15 10.77
N ARG A 719 12.28 -5.57 11.68
CA ARG A 719 12.81 -4.94 12.90
C ARG A 719 13.53 -5.93 13.81
N CYS A 720 12.99 -7.12 13.99
CA CYS A 720 13.63 -8.18 14.78
C CYS A 720 14.93 -8.65 14.14
N LEU A 721 14.92 -8.90 12.83
CA LEU A 721 16.11 -9.30 12.07
C LEU A 721 17.19 -8.21 12.12
N ARG A 722 16.84 -6.94 11.97
CA ARG A 722 17.79 -5.84 12.12
C ARG A 722 18.38 -5.79 13.54
N ALA A 723 17.55 -5.95 14.58
CA ALA A 723 18.02 -6.01 15.96
C ALA A 723 18.97 -7.20 16.19
N ALA A 724 18.68 -8.36 15.58
CA ALA A 724 19.56 -9.52 15.61
C ALA A 724 20.91 -9.25 14.93
N GLY A 725 20.93 -8.47 13.85
CA GLY A 725 22.16 -8.00 13.21
C GLY A 725 22.95 -6.96 14.01
N GLU A 726 22.36 -6.37 15.05
CA GLU A 726 22.97 -5.38 15.94
C GLU A 726 23.44 -5.96 17.29
N VAL A 727 23.27 -7.24 17.54
CA VAL A 727 23.65 -7.91 18.80
C VAL A 727 25.12 -7.65 19.15
N GLY A 728 25.99 -7.73 18.18
CA GLY A 728 27.42 -7.41 18.34
C GLY A 728 28.23 -8.56 18.97
N ASP A 729 27.80 -9.80 18.74
CA ASP A 729 28.54 -11.00 19.13
C ASP A 729 29.74 -11.23 18.21
N PRO A 730 30.97 -11.17 18.72
CA PRO A 730 32.15 -11.37 17.89
C PRO A 730 32.25 -12.74 17.21
N ALA A 731 31.61 -13.75 17.81
CA ALA A 731 31.62 -15.12 17.28
C ALA A 731 30.65 -15.29 16.08
N ASN A 732 29.68 -14.41 15.93
CA ASN A 732 28.56 -14.56 15.00
C ASN A 732 28.43 -13.45 13.96
N GLY A 733 29.46 -12.67 13.69
CA GLY A 733 29.41 -11.50 12.81
C GLY A 733 28.89 -11.76 11.39
N LEU A 734 29.17 -12.94 10.80
CA LEU A 734 28.62 -13.33 9.49
C LEU A 734 27.12 -13.56 9.54
N ARG A 735 26.62 -14.20 10.59
CA ARG A 735 25.18 -14.42 10.81
C ARG A 735 24.45 -13.10 11.05
N GLU A 736 25.06 -12.17 11.78
CA GLU A 736 24.52 -10.83 11.97
C GLU A 736 24.34 -10.09 10.63
N LEU A 737 25.34 -10.20 9.73
CA LEU A 737 25.23 -9.61 8.39
C LEU A 737 24.11 -10.26 7.55
N GLU A 738 23.91 -11.58 7.68
CA GLU A 738 22.82 -12.29 7.01
C GLU A 738 21.46 -11.80 7.47
N TYR A 739 21.25 -11.61 8.77
CA TYR A 739 20.04 -11.02 9.33
C TYR A 739 19.76 -9.63 8.76
N VAL A 740 20.78 -8.77 8.72
CA VAL A 740 20.65 -7.42 8.17
C VAL A 740 20.27 -7.44 6.69
N ARG A 741 20.87 -8.32 5.88
CA ARG A 741 20.54 -8.48 4.46
C ARG A 741 19.11 -8.97 4.26
N ARG A 742 18.65 -9.91 5.08
CA ARG A 742 17.27 -10.38 5.04
C ARG A 742 16.28 -9.27 5.45
N ALA A 743 16.60 -8.51 6.49
CA ALA A 743 15.81 -7.34 6.87
C ALA A 743 15.71 -6.33 5.74
N GLU A 744 16.81 -6.07 5.01
CA GLU A 744 16.84 -5.17 3.87
C GLU A 744 15.90 -5.63 2.75
N GLN A 745 15.92 -6.91 2.39
CA GLN A 745 15.03 -7.45 1.38
C GLN A 745 13.55 -7.20 1.73
N ILE A 746 13.19 -7.39 2.99
CA ILE A 746 11.83 -7.14 3.46
C ILE A 746 11.51 -5.63 3.43
N LEU A 747 12.41 -4.78 3.94
CA LEU A 747 12.19 -3.34 4.00
C LEU A 747 12.11 -2.70 2.62
N VAL A 748 12.91 -3.16 1.67
CA VAL A 748 12.85 -2.75 0.27
C VAL A 748 11.52 -3.18 -0.34
N ALA A 749 11.08 -4.42 -0.12
CA ALA A 749 9.78 -4.90 -0.58
C ALA A 749 8.60 -4.13 0.03
N LEU A 750 8.75 -3.63 1.26
CA LEU A 750 7.75 -2.79 1.93
C LEU A 750 7.80 -1.32 1.49
N GLY A 751 8.81 -0.89 0.73
CA GLY A 751 9.02 0.52 0.39
C GLY A 751 9.35 1.42 1.58
N ASP A 752 9.86 0.85 2.67
CA ASP A 752 10.25 1.60 3.87
C ASP A 752 11.65 2.22 3.69
N SER A 753 11.71 3.38 3.04
CA SER A 753 12.97 4.10 2.78
C SER A 753 13.72 4.45 4.06
N TRP A 754 12.99 4.84 5.12
CA TRP A 754 13.61 5.11 6.41
C TRP A 754 14.18 3.83 7.04
N GLY A 755 13.42 2.75 7.00
CA GLY A 755 13.87 1.42 7.45
C GLY A 755 15.09 0.94 6.68
N VAL A 756 15.14 1.12 5.37
CA VAL A 756 16.30 0.78 4.51
C VAL A 756 17.52 1.59 4.90
N ALA A 757 17.41 2.92 5.05
CA ALA A 757 18.52 3.77 5.49
C ALA A 757 19.00 3.38 6.90
N ARG A 758 18.06 3.09 7.81
CA ARG A 758 18.37 2.63 9.17
C ARG A 758 19.05 1.25 9.18
N ASN A 759 18.64 0.37 8.29
CA ASN A 759 19.24 -0.96 8.13
C ASN A 759 20.65 -0.89 7.53
N ALA A 760 20.91 0.06 6.63
CA ALA A 760 22.25 0.32 6.08
C ALA A 760 23.25 0.73 7.17
N VAL A 761 22.80 1.48 8.21
CA VAL A 761 23.64 1.73 9.40
C VAL A 761 24.03 0.43 10.09
N SER A 762 23.07 -0.49 10.25
CA SER A 762 23.31 -1.79 10.91
C SER A 762 24.24 -2.66 10.09
N ALA A 763 24.09 -2.67 8.75
CA ALA A 763 24.98 -3.35 7.81
C ALA A 763 26.43 -2.80 7.91
N GLY A 764 26.58 -1.47 7.85
CA GLY A 764 27.89 -0.84 7.97
C GLY A 764 28.58 -1.20 9.29
N ARG A 765 27.87 -1.17 10.41
CA ARG A 765 28.42 -1.55 11.71
C ARG A 765 28.78 -3.04 11.80
N ALA A 766 27.97 -3.92 11.22
CA ALA A 766 28.29 -5.34 11.16
C ALA A 766 29.54 -5.60 10.31
N LEU A 767 29.65 -4.96 9.16
CA LEU A 767 30.82 -5.04 8.27
C LEU A 767 32.09 -4.47 8.92
N ALA A 768 32.00 -3.36 9.67
CA ALA A 768 33.11 -2.82 10.42
C ALA A 768 33.65 -3.84 11.45
N ARG A 769 32.75 -4.51 12.18
CA ARG A 769 33.16 -5.57 13.14
C ARG A 769 33.84 -6.77 12.45
N LEU A 770 33.49 -7.06 11.20
CA LEU A 770 34.12 -8.10 10.38
C LEU A 770 35.44 -7.64 9.72
N GLY A 771 35.88 -6.38 9.93
CA GLY A 771 37.08 -5.84 9.31
C GLY A 771 36.89 -5.47 7.82
N ARG A 772 35.67 -5.53 7.26
CA ARG A 772 35.33 -5.20 5.88
C ARG A 772 35.09 -3.71 5.74
N ILE A 773 36.17 -2.92 5.87
CA ILE A 773 36.08 -1.47 6.04
C ILE A 773 35.49 -0.75 4.83
N GLU A 774 35.92 -1.08 3.61
CA GLU A 774 35.42 -0.45 2.38
C GLU A 774 33.91 -0.66 2.18
N GLU A 775 33.43 -1.85 2.46
CA GLU A 775 32.00 -2.17 2.38
C GLU A 775 31.21 -1.50 3.50
N SER A 776 31.79 -1.42 4.71
CA SER A 776 31.19 -0.66 5.82
C SER A 776 31.02 0.80 5.47
N GLU A 777 32.04 1.41 4.87
CA GLU A 777 32.02 2.81 4.41
C GLU A 777 30.94 3.04 3.35
N ALA A 778 30.82 2.14 2.38
CA ALA A 778 29.81 2.22 1.33
C ALA A 778 28.38 2.18 1.94
N GLU A 779 28.12 1.27 2.88
CA GLU A 779 26.82 1.17 3.54
C GLU A 779 26.51 2.37 4.43
N LEU A 780 27.49 2.88 5.19
CA LEU A 780 27.28 4.07 6.03
C LEU A 780 27.07 5.33 5.19
N ARG A 781 27.74 5.49 4.04
CA ARG A 781 27.47 6.58 3.10
C ARG A 781 26.09 6.47 2.47
N ARG A 782 25.66 5.25 2.13
CA ARG A 782 24.28 4.99 1.66
C ARG A 782 23.26 5.41 2.72
N ALA A 783 23.52 5.11 4.00
CA ALA A 783 22.68 5.55 5.10
C ALA A 783 22.65 7.08 5.23
N VAL A 784 23.79 7.77 5.16
CA VAL A 784 23.87 9.24 5.20
C VAL A 784 23.01 9.85 4.09
N HIS A 785 23.17 9.36 2.85
CA HIS A 785 22.40 9.85 1.70
C HIS A 785 20.91 9.60 1.87
N GLY A 786 20.51 8.39 2.30
CA GLY A 786 19.11 8.07 2.56
C GLY A 786 18.47 8.95 3.65
N PHE A 787 19.18 9.28 4.73
CA PHE A 787 18.67 10.21 5.75
C PHE A 787 18.73 11.69 5.31
N GLU A 788 19.63 12.06 4.40
CA GLU A 788 19.64 13.37 3.78
C GLU A 788 18.41 13.58 2.91
N GLU A 789 18.06 12.62 2.06
CA GLU A 789 16.83 12.63 1.25
C GLU A 789 15.56 12.69 2.13
N LEU A 790 15.56 11.99 3.27
CA LEU A 790 14.46 11.98 4.24
C LEU A 790 14.48 13.18 5.21
N GLN A 791 15.43 14.09 5.08
CA GLN A 791 15.63 15.25 5.95
C GLN A 791 15.76 14.88 7.44
N ASP A 792 16.11 13.63 7.77
CA ASP A 792 16.35 13.18 9.13
C ASP A 792 17.78 13.52 9.57
N ARG A 793 17.94 14.77 9.99
CA ARG A 793 19.24 15.32 10.40
C ARG A 793 19.85 14.57 11.59
N TRP A 794 19.02 14.03 12.48
CA TRP A 794 19.51 13.29 13.65
C TRP A 794 20.18 11.98 13.25
N TRP A 795 19.50 11.16 12.40
CA TRP A 795 20.07 9.91 11.90
C TRP A 795 21.21 10.14 10.93
N MET A 796 21.18 11.23 10.15
CA MET A 796 22.29 11.63 9.30
C MET A 796 23.57 11.88 10.13
N ALA A 797 23.47 12.70 11.22
CA ALA A 797 24.60 12.96 12.11
C ALA A 797 25.12 11.69 12.78
N ARG A 798 24.22 10.78 13.16
CA ARG A 798 24.57 9.50 13.77
C ARG A 798 25.31 8.58 12.80
N SER A 799 24.88 8.54 11.54
CA SER A 799 25.53 7.77 10.48
C SER A 799 26.93 8.28 10.16
N LEU A 800 27.08 9.62 10.05
CA LEU A 800 28.36 10.28 9.88
C LEU A 800 29.32 9.99 11.05
N ARG A 801 28.82 9.98 12.29
CA ARG A 801 29.62 9.62 13.47
C ARG A 801 30.10 8.17 13.40
N TYR A 802 29.24 7.22 12.99
CA TYR A 802 29.65 5.83 12.82
C TYR A 802 30.68 5.67 11.68
N LEU A 803 30.56 6.44 10.60
CA LEU A 803 31.55 6.47 9.52
C LEU A 803 32.92 6.94 10.05
N GLY A 804 32.97 8.00 10.84
CA GLY A 804 34.18 8.49 11.50
C GLY A 804 34.77 7.47 12.49
N GLU A 805 33.92 6.80 13.27
CA GLU A 805 34.33 5.71 14.19
C GLU A 805 34.96 4.54 13.43
N THR A 806 34.36 4.10 12.31
CA THR A 806 34.89 3.06 11.43
C THR A 806 36.28 3.40 10.88
N HIS A 807 36.46 4.65 10.42
CA HIS A 807 37.76 5.09 9.96
C HIS A 807 38.81 5.11 11.06
N LEU A 808 38.48 5.53 12.29
CA LEU A 808 39.39 5.51 13.42
C LEU A 808 39.82 4.10 13.81
N ASP A 809 38.88 3.17 13.83
CA ASP A 809 39.13 1.77 14.19
C ASP A 809 39.99 1.07 13.11
N ALA A 810 39.92 1.52 11.84
CA ALA A 810 40.80 1.11 10.75
C ALA A 810 42.15 1.87 10.71
N GLY A 811 42.47 2.73 11.66
CA GLY A 811 43.71 3.50 11.74
C GLY A 811 43.71 4.76 10.84
N GLY A 812 42.64 5.05 10.12
CA GLY A 812 42.48 6.16 9.18
C GLY A 812 42.14 7.49 9.83
N ARG A 813 42.99 8.01 10.74
CA ARG A 813 42.73 9.24 11.53
C ARG A 813 42.30 10.45 10.66
N ARG A 814 42.98 10.69 9.52
CA ARG A 814 42.67 11.79 8.60
C ARG A 814 41.28 11.65 7.98
N ALA A 815 40.91 10.43 7.55
CA ALA A 815 39.62 10.15 6.93
C ALA A 815 38.44 10.31 7.91
N ALA A 816 38.68 10.12 9.21
CA ALA A 816 37.67 10.25 10.26
C ALA A 816 37.24 11.71 10.54
N VAL A 817 38.16 12.70 10.33
CA VAL A 817 37.92 14.10 10.75
C VAL A 817 36.70 14.71 10.04
N GLY A 818 36.61 14.61 8.71
CA GLY A 818 35.53 15.22 7.93
C GLY A 818 34.13 14.76 8.36
N PRO A 819 33.83 13.46 8.37
CA PRO A 819 32.54 12.95 8.85
C PRO A 819 32.22 13.33 10.30
N LEU A 820 33.21 13.33 11.20
CA LEU A 820 33.00 13.71 12.60
C LEU A 820 32.71 15.20 12.78
N GLU A 821 33.36 16.08 12.00
CA GLU A 821 33.06 17.53 12.06
C GLU A 821 31.65 17.83 11.54
N GLN A 822 31.24 17.20 10.45
CA GLN A 822 29.87 17.30 9.94
C GLN A 822 28.85 16.82 10.98
N ALA A 823 29.09 15.66 11.59
CA ALA A 823 28.23 15.14 12.66
C ALA A 823 28.14 16.11 13.84
N ARG A 824 29.27 16.70 14.29
CA ARG A 824 29.31 17.68 15.37
C ARG A 824 28.47 18.91 15.06
N GLU A 825 28.59 19.43 13.86
CA GLU A 825 27.84 20.64 13.45
C GLU A 825 26.33 20.37 13.40
N ILE A 826 25.91 19.22 12.89
CA ILE A 826 24.51 18.84 12.89
C ILE A 826 23.98 18.64 14.32
N TYR A 827 24.72 17.94 15.21
CA TYR A 827 24.31 17.78 16.62
C TYR A 827 24.22 19.12 17.34
N ARG A 828 25.12 20.08 17.03
CA ARG A 828 25.07 21.44 17.58
C ARG A 828 23.79 22.16 17.18
N SER A 829 23.43 22.12 15.88
CA SER A 829 22.21 22.75 15.37
C SER A 829 20.92 22.12 15.91
N LEU A 830 20.97 20.85 16.33
CA LEU A 830 19.87 20.12 16.95
C LEU A 830 19.82 20.27 18.47
N GLY A 831 20.77 20.97 19.10
CA GLY A 831 20.87 21.06 20.56
C GLY A 831 21.22 19.75 21.26
N ASN A 832 21.72 18.72 20.51
CA ASN A 832 22.00 17.40 21.05
C ASN A 832 23.39 17.34 21.74
N GLU A 833 23.44 17.69 23.02
CA GLU A 833 24.69 17.70 23.79
C GLU A 833 25.36 16.32 23.92
N ALA A 834 24.58 15.25 24.04
CA ALA A 834 25.12 13.90 24.20
C ALA A 834 25.82 13.43 22.92
N GLY A 835 25.19 13.66 21.75
CA GLY A 835 25.78 13.39 20.44
C GLY A 835 27.03 14.21 20.22
N MET A 836 27.00 15.48 20.58
CA MET A 836 28.14 16.41 20.49
C MET A 836 29.33 15.97 21.34
N ARG A 837 29.13 15.66 22.65
CA ARG A 837 30.18 15.15 23.54
C ARG A 837 30.87 13.90 22.96
N ARG A 838 30.08 12.91 22.54
CA ARG A 838 30.63 11.67 21.98
C ARG A 838 31.41 11.90 20.70
N THR A 839 30.96 12.81 19.85
CA THR A 839 31.68 13.16 18.62
C THR A 839 32.98 13.90 18.92
N LEU A 840 32.99 14.77 19.91
CA LEU A 840 34.22 15.45 20.39
C LEU A 840 35.27 14.49 20.97
N GLU A 841 34.84 13.44 21.68
CA GLU A 841 35.75 12.36 22.15
C GLU A 841 36.42 11.64 20.95
N LEU A 842 35.68 11.35 19.92
CA LEU A 842 36.20 10.72 18.69
C LEU A 842 37.14 11.68 17.93
N LEU A 843 36.83 12.97 17.86
CA LEU A 843 37.69 13.96 17.24
C LEU A 843 39.04 14.11 18.00
N ARG A 844 39.04 14.01 19.33
CA ARG A 844 40.27 13.96 20.13
C ARG A 844 41.12 12.72 19.79
N ARG A 845 40.53 11.58 19.60
CA ARG A 845 41.23 10.35 19.11
C ARG A 845 41.77 10.51 17.69
N ALA A 846 41.15 11.32 16.87
CA ALA A 846 41.60 11.61 15.49
C ALA A 846 42.76 12.61 15.46
N ALA A 847 42.90 13.48 16.51
CA ALA A 847 43.98 14.44 16.58
C ALA A 847 45.34 13.74 16.63
N PRO A 848 46.41 14.30 15.99
CA PRO A 848 47.77 13.77 16.10
C PRO A 848 48.19 13.84 17.60
N PRO A 849 49.00 12.86 18.07
CA PRO A 849 49.57 12.94 19.43
C PRO A 849 50.33 14.26 19.57
N GLU A 850 50.08 14.99 20.61
CA GLU A 850 50.87 16.18 20.95
C GLU A 850 52.35 15.74 21.03
N GLU A 851 53.21 16.34 20.20
CA GLU A 851 54.66 16.17 20.37
C GLU A 851 55.02 16.65 21.78
N PRO A 852 55.73 15.84 22.57
CA PRO A 852 56.20 16.29 23.86
C PRO A 852 57.08 17.54 23.63
N ALA A 853 56.72 18.63 24.25
CA ALA A 853 57.49 19.87 24.18
C ALA A 853 58.94 19.55 24.50
N ARG A 854 59.81 19.73 23.50
CA ARG A 854 61.27 19.61 23.66
C ARG A 854 61.81 20.80 24.45
#